data_e7f553e600a043a52e8ec69bdbb1b82e
#
_entry.id   e7f553e600a043a52e8ec69bdbb1b82e
#
_cell.length_a   1.000
_cell.length_b   1.000
_cell.length_c   1.000
_cell.angle_alpha   90.00
_cell.angle_beta   90.00
_cell.angle_gamma   90.00
#
_symmetry.space_group_name_H-M   'P 1'
#
loop_
_entity.id
_entity.type
_entity.pdbx_description
1 polymer ?
#
loop_
_entity_poly.entity_id
_entity_poly.type
_entity_poly.pdbx_seq_one_letter_code
_entity_poly.pdbx_strand_id
1 'polypeptide(L)'
;MPRQYSLENTRNIGIMAHIDAGKTTTTERILFYTGRTYKLGETHEGTAIMDWMEQEQERGITITSAATTCFWKDCRINIIDTPGHVDFTVEVERSLRVLDGAVTVLCAKGGVEPQTETVWRQADKYNVPRMVYVNKMDIMGADFFHVLKMMHDRLKCHAVPIQLPIGAEADFTGVIDLIRMKANVFYDELGKDVREEEIPTDLLPLAQKYREMLLDAVSEEDDEIMECYLAGEDIPEEMIHRALRKGTIGVRLVPVTCGTSYRNKGVQELLDAIVRYLPSPLDKKGVTGVDPKTGKEEFRPASDDAPFSALAFKIATDPFVGKLCFFRVYSGTCEKGKTVMNSTKGQRERLGRILQMHANHREDIDAVYSGDIAAVVSVRNTSTGDTFCDEKAPIILESMEFPEPVIRVAIEPKTKAGQEKLGIALMKLAEEDPTFRTYTDEETGQTIIAGMGELHLEIIVDRLLREFKVEANVGTPQVAYKETVRSSADVDERYVRQSGGKGQYGHVKIKLEPNEPGKGYEFINAIVGGAIPKEFIPAVDQGIQGAMQSGVMAGYPVVDVKVTLYDGSFHEVDSSELAFKIAGSMAFKEACRKANPVILEPIMKVSVMVPDDYMGDVMGDITGRRGSILGMEPRSGVCQIDANVPLSEMFGYATNLRSRTQGRGTYSMEPSHYVQLPKSVQDEILAKRGKF
;
A
#
# COMPACT_ATOMS: atom_id res chain seq x y z
N MET A 1 -33.30 -5.97 17.54
CA MET A 1 -33.93 -4.65 17.71
C MET A 1 -34.08 -4.02 16.33
N PRO A 2 -35.08 -3.16 16.06
CA PRO A 2 -35.14 -2.46 14.79
C PRO A 2 -33.95 -1.51 14.67
N ARG A 3 -33.50 -1.29 13.42
CA ARG A 3 -32.37 -0.37 13.16
C ARG A 3 -32.77 1.06 13.58
N GLN A 4 -31.81 1.80 14.11
CA GLN A 4 -32.04 3.15 14.62
C GLN A 4 -32.12 4.21 13.49
N TYR A 5 -31.35 4.04 12.43
CA TYR A 5 -31.31 4.92 11.26
C TYR A 5 -31.57 4.12 9.99
N SER A 6 -32.37 4.64 9.07
CA SER A 6 -32.63 3.99 7.79
C SER A 6 -31.37 3.94 6.92
N LEU A 7 -31.34 3.01 5.96
CA LEU A 7 -30.25 2.96 4.97
C LEU A 7 -30.13 4.26 4.17
N GLU A 8 -31.27 4.88 3.84
CA GLU A 8 -31.33 6.14 3.13
C GLU A 8 -30.64 7.29 3.91
N ASN A 9 -30.80 7.28 5.25
CA ASN A 9 -30.22 8.26 6.16
C ASN A 9 -28.85 7.81 6.72
N THR A 10 -28.12 7.01 5.98
CA THR A 10 -26.76 6.59 6.32
C THR A 10 -25.79 7.09 5.26
N ARG A 11 -24.62 7.57 5.67
CA ARG A 11 -23.52 7.96 4.80
C ARG A 11 -22.24 7.27 5.27
N ASN A 12 -21.56 6.54 4.39
CA ASN A 12 -20.25 5.96 4.64
C ASN A 12 -19.24 6.72 3.81
N ILE A 13 -18.49 7.61 4.42
CA ILE A 13 -17.63 8.54 3.72
C ILE A 13 -16.18 8.44 4.17
N GLY A 14 -15.26 8.70 3.24
CA GLY A 14 -13.85 8.91 3.52
C GLY A 14 -13.47 10.38 3.43
N ILE A 15 -12.54 10.80 4.26
CA ILE A 15 -11.91 12.11 4.13
C ILE A 15 -10.51 11.91 3.59
N MET A 16 -10.25 12.43 2.39
CA MET A 16 -9.00 12.31 1.65
C MET A 16 -8.34 13.66 1.52
N ALA A 17 -7.01 13.72 1.61
CA ALA A 17 -6.25 14.95 1.42
C ALA A 17 -4.78 14.64 1.21
N HIS A 18 -4.03 15.61 0.68
CA HIS A 18 -2.57 15.60 0.82
C HIS A 18 -2.14 16.01 2.24
N ILE A 19 -0.86 15.85 2.53
CA ILE A 19 -0.28 16.27 3.82
C ILE A 19 -0.51 17.77 4.00
N ASP A 20 -0.84 18.16 5.22
CA ASP A 20 -1.09 19.56 5.61
C ASP A 20 -2.27 20.27 4.93
N ALA A 21 -3.16 19.58 4.20
CA ALA A 21 -4.39 20.22 3.70
C ALA A 21 -5.40 20.55 4.81
N GLY A 22 -5.20 20.01 6.01
CA GLY A 22 -6.09 20.19 7.14
C GLY A 22 -7.17 19.13 7.25
N LYS A 23 -6.89 17.91 6.79
CA LYS A 23 -7.77 16.75 6.84
C LYS A 23 -8.23 16.45 8.27
N THR A 24 -7.31 16.16 9.18
CA THR A 24 -7.62 15.82 10.58
C THR A 24 -8.33 16.97 11.28
N THR A 25 -7.90 18.22 11.07
CA THR A 25 -8.60 19.41 11.58
C THR A 25 -10.04 19.47 11.10
N THR A 26 -10.30 19.17 9.83
CA THR A 26 -11.67 19.15 9.28
C THR A 26 -12.51 18.04 9.95
N THR A 27 -11.95 16.84 10.11
CA THR A 27 -12.61 15.72 10.80
C THR A 27 -12.93 16.08 12.26
N GLU A 28 -11.97 16.67 12.99
CA GLU A 28 -12.17 17.11 14.38
C GLU A 28 -13.28 18.17 14.49
N ARG A 29 -13.38 19.11 13.54
CA ARG A 29 -14.47 20.11 13.50
C ARG A 29 -15.84 19.47 13.20
N ILE A 30 -15.89 18.49 12.30
CA ILE A 30 -17.09 17.69 12.06
C ILE A 30 -17.55 17.02 13.36
N LEU A 31 -16.64 16.39 14.12
CA LEU A 31 -16.94 15.75 15.39
C LEU A 31 -17.42 16.74 16.44
N PHE A 32 -16.84 17.94 16.47
CA PHE A 32 -17.26 19.01 17.38
C PHE A 32 -18.70 19.50 17.08
N TYR A 33 -19.00 19.82 15.82
CA TYR A 33 -20.34 20.31 15.45
C TYR A 33 -21.43 19.25 15.58
N THR A 34 -21.08 17.98 15.43
CA THR A 34 -22.02 16.87 15.64
C THR A 34 -22.15 16.45 17.11
N GLY A 35 -21.50 17.17 18.05
CA GLY A 35 -21.60 16.95 19.49
C GLY A 35 -20.91 15.68 20.00
N ARG A 36 -20.00 15.10 19.20
CA ARG A 36 -19.21 13.91 19.60
C ARG A 36 -18.03 14.28 20.49
N THR A 37 -17.52 15.49 20.34
CA THR A 37 -16.44 16.04 21.18
C THR A 37 -16.86 17.38 21.79
N TYR A 38 -16.39 17.66 23.00
CA TYR A 38 -16.62 18.93 23.68
C TYR A 38 -15.43 19.89 23.56
N LYS A 39 -14.30 19.39 23.08
CA LYS A 39 -13.07 20.15 22.88
C LYS A 39 -12.70 20.14 21.41
N LEU A 40 -12.16 21.22 20.94
CA LEU A 40 -11.54 21.32 19.62
C LEU A 40 -10.18 20.64 19.69
N GLY A 41 -10.02 19.50 19.01
CA GLY A 41 -8.73 18.83 18.88
C GLY A 41 -7.83 19.55 17.86
N GLU A 42 -6.54 19.70 18.18
CA GLU A 42 -5.54 20.30 17.31
C GLU A 42 -4.42 19.32 17.03
N THR A 43 -4.09 19.13 15.75
CA THR A 43 -3.04 18.20 15.30
C THR A 43 -1.66 18.62 15.79
N HIS A 44 -1.35 19.92 15.73
CA HIS A 44 -0.05 20.46 16.16
C HIS A 44 0.19 20.37 17.67
N GLU A 45 -0.87 20.25 18.45
CA GLU A 45 -0.80 20.11 19.91
C GLU A 45 -0.91 18.63 20.35
N GLY A 46 -1.07 17.67 19.40
CA GLY A 46 -1.27 16.26 19.70
C GLY A 46 -2.56 15.95 20.45
N THR A 47 -3.57 16.84 20.37
CA THR A 47 -4.86 16.72 21.07
C THR A 47 -5.97 16.18 20.18
N ALA A 48 -5.70 15.88 18.90
CA ALA A 48 -6.65 15.32 17.96
C ALA A 48 -7.07 13.90 18.38
N ILE A 49 -8.38 13.62 18.40
CA ILE A 49 -8.94 12.33 18.83
C ILE A 49 -8.75 11.27 17.76
N MET A 50 -8.75 11.68 16.49
CA MET A 50 -8.60 10.76 15.36
C MET A 50 -7.17 10.25 15.20
N ASP A 51 -6.15 11.05 15.55
CA ASP A 51 -4.75 10.63 15.56
C ASP A 51 -4.43 10.02 16.94
N TRP A 52 -4.74 8.74 17.11
CA TRP A 52 -4.67 8.05 18.40
C TRP A 52 -3.32 7.39 18.69
N MET A 53 -2.49 7.16 17.67
CA MET A 53 -1.15 6.61 17.84
C MET A 53 -0.16 7.70 18.31
N GLU A 54 0.75 7.34 19.23
CA GLU A 54 1.80 8.27 19.69
C GLU A 54 2.61 8.82 18.50
N GLN A 55 2.91 8.01 17.50
CA GLN A 55 3.65 8.40 16.30
C GLN A 55 2.88 9.40 15.43
N GLU A 56 1.55 9.28 15.36
CA GLU A 56 0.69 10.24 14.66
C GLU A 56 0.71 11.59 15.36
N GLN A 57 0.59 11.58 16.68
CA GLN A 57 0.60 12.80 17.52
C GLN A 57 1.97 13.51 17.49
N GLU A 58 3.06 12.74 17.61
CA GLU A 58 4.42 13.29 17.58
C GLU A 58 4.80 13.90 16.21
N ARG A 59 4.33 13.29 15.12
CA ARG A 59 4.66 13.70 13.75
C ARG A 59 3.63 14.63 13.11
N GLY A 60 2.44 14.74 13.71
CA GLY A 60 1.33 15.54 13.19
C GLY A 60 0.76 15.01 11.86
N ILE A 61 0.88 13.69 11.59
CA ILE A 61 0.40 13.04 10.38
C ILE A 61 -0.44 11.81 10.72
N THR A 62 -1.52 11.57 9.97
CA THR A 62 -2.29 10.34 10.06
C THR A 62 -1.54 9.20 9.38
N ILE A 63 -1.32 8.11 10.09
CA ILE A 63 -0.61 6.90 9.63
C ILE A 63 -1.60 5.80 9.31
N THR A 64 -2.55 5.55 10.24
CA THR A 64 -3.57 4.51 10.09
C THR A 64 -4.94 5.14 9.93
N SER A 65 -5.80 4.52 9.10
CA SER A 65 -7.18 4.97 8.98
C SER A 65 -7.93 4.76 10.30
N ALA A 66 -8.66 5.78 10.74
CA ALA A 66 -9.53 5.72 11.91
C ALA A 66 -10.99 5.83 11.50
N ALA A 67 -11.84 5.01 12.11
CA ALA A 67 -13.29 5.03 11.86
C ALA A 67 -14.02 5.71 13.02
N THR A 68 -14.97 6.58 12.70
CA THR A 68 -15.84 7.23 13.68
C THR A 68 -17.25 7.38 13.13
N THR A 69 -18.22 7.51 14.04
CA THR A 69 -19.62 7.73 13.67
C THR A 69 -20.14 8.99 14.33
N CYS A 70 -20.78 9.84 13.56
CA CYS A 70 -21.44 11.05 14.02
C CYS A 70 -22.86 11.18 13.42
N PHE A 71 -23.61 12.18 13.87
CA PHE A 71 -25.00 12.39 13.47
C PHE A 71 -25.23 13.84 13.10
N TRP A 72 -25.89 14.08 11.96
CA TRP A 72 -26.23 15.38 11.46
C TRP A 72 -27.57 15.36 10.75
N LYS A 73 -28.53 16.20 11.19
CA LYS A 73 -29.88 16.34 10.58
C LYS A 73 -30.54 14.98 10.28
N ASP A 74 -30.76 14.15 11.29
CA ASP A 74 -31.36 12.80 11.19
C ASP A 74 -30.58 11.81 10.32
N CYS A 75 -29.36 12.15 9.91
CA CYS A 75 -28.48 11.30 9.14
C CYS A 75 -27.32 10.78 10.02
N ARG A 76 -27.03 9.49 9.90
CA ARG A 76 -25.86 8.86 10.48
C ARG A 76 -24.72 8.93 9.48
N ILE A 77 -23.59 9.47 9.89
CA ILE A 77 -22.39 9.60 9.06
C ILE A 77 -21.28 8.77 9.68
N ASN A 78 -20.86 7.71 9.00
CA ASN A 78 -19.67 6.95 9.31
C ASN A 78 -18.52 7.56 8.52
N ILE A 79 -17.49 8.02 9.21
CA ILE A 79 -16.32 8.66 8.63
C ILE A 79 -15.13 7.74 8.80
N ILE A 80 -14.41 7.47 7.71
CA ILE A 80 -13.09 6.87 7.74
C ILE A 80 -12.08 7.96 7.39
N ASP A 81 -11.28 8.36 8.37
CA ASP A 81 -10.17 9.29 8.16
C ASP A 81 -8.97 8.54 7.57
N THR A 82 -8.49 8.95 6.40
CA THR A 82 -7.45 8.23 5.66
C THR A 82 -6.10 8.94 5.74
N PRO A 83 -4.96 8.22 5.70
CA PRO A 83 -3.65 8.85 5.65
C PRO A 83 -3.48 9.74 4.41
N GLY A 84 -2.67 10.78 4.53
CA GLY A 84 -2.33 11.66 3.41
C GLY A 84 -0.95 11.38 2.79
N HIS A 85 -0.14 10.51 3.38
CA HIS A 85 1.23 10.25 2.94
C HIS A 85 1.30 9.10 1.92
N VAL A 86 2.19 9.23 0.92
CA VAL A 86 2.33 8.23 -0.17
C VAL A 86 2.72 6.84 0.30
N ASP A 87 3.42 6.70 1.42
CA ASP A 87 3.81 5.40 1.98
C ASP A 87 2.60 4.61 2.52
N PHE A 88 1.48 5.30 2.78
CA PHE A 88 0.24 4.72 3.33
C PHE A 88 -0.93 4.74 2.35
N THR A 89 -0.68 4.87 1.05
CA THR A 89 -1.73 4.88 0.01
C THR A 89 -2.60 3.63 0.02
N VAL A 90 -2.08 2.51 0.52
CA VAL A 90 -2.84 1.27 0.67
C VAL A 90 -3.92 1.37 1.76
N GLU A 91 -3.69 2.12 2.84
CA GLU A 91 -4.73 2.43 3.82
C GLU A 91 -5.87 3.22 3.18
N VAL A 92 -5.53 4.15 2.27
CA VAL A 92 -6.51 4.89 1.48
C VAL A 92 -7.29 3.94 0.56
N GLU A 93 -6.60 3.06 -0.17
CA GLU A 93 -7.23 2.11 -1.10
C GLU A 93 -8.18 1.14 -0.38
N ARG A 94 -7.77 0.59 0.77
CA ARG A 94 -8.63 -0.24 1.63
C ARG A 94 -9.89 0.49 2.06
N SER A 95 -9.75 1.74 2.45
CA SER A 95 -10.86 2.59 2.86
C SER A 95 -11.81 2.89 1.69
N LEU A 96 -11.27 3.30 0.55
CA LEU A 96 -12.06 3.60 -0.65
C LEU A 96 -12.91 2.42 -1.14
N ARG A 97 -12.42 1.19 -0.96
CA ARG A 97 -13.14 -0.03 -1.35
C ARG A 97 -14.45 -0.22 -0.57
N VAL A 98 -14.51 0.26 0.66
CA VAL A 98 -15.66 0.07 1.57
C VAL A 98 -16.51 1.33 1.76
N LEU A 99 -16.14 2.44 1.15
CA LEU A 99 -16.85 3.71 1.23
C LEU A 99 -17.90 3.85 0.13
N ASP A 100 -18.95 4.60 0.43
CA ASP A 100 -19.96 4.96 -0.56
C ASP A 100 -19.62 6.28 -1.24
N GLY A 101 -19.00 7.21 -0.53
CA GLY A 101 -18.56 8.50 -1.04
C GLY A 101 -17.33 9.02 -0.35
N ALA A 102 -16.77 10.13 -0.84
CA ALA A 102 -15.59 10.74 -0.25
C ALA A 102 -15.65 12.27 -0.28
N VAL A 103 -14.99 12.90 0.69
CA VAL A 103 -14.70 14.33 0.73
C VAL A 103 -13.20 14.51 0.52
N THR A 104 -12.82 15.22 -0.54
CA THR A 104 -11.43 15.57 -0.80
C THR A 104 -11.17 16.97 -0.27
N VAL A 105 -10.27 17.08 0.71
CA VAL A 105 -9.87 18.38 1.29
C VAL A 105 -8.65 18.91 0.55
N LEU A 106 -8.77 20.07 -0.07
CA LEU A 106 -7.71 20.77 -0.78
C LEU A 106 -7.30 22.03 -0.02
N CYS A 107 -6.01 22.33 -0.01
CA CYS A 107 -5.52 23.61 0.55
C CYS A 107 -5.76 24.73 -0.47
N ALA A 108 -6.37 25.85 -0.03
CA ALA A 108 -6.66 26.98 -0.91
C ALA A 108 -5.40 27.62 -1.54
N LYS A 109 -4.22 27.43 -0.92
CA LYS A 109 -2.93 27.90 -1.45
C LYS A 109 -2.26 26.85 -2.35
N GLY A 110 -2.17 25.59 -1.90
CA GLY A 110 -1.45 24.52 -2.61
C GLY A 110 -2.28 23.89 -3.73
N GLY A 111 -3.61 23.88 -3.59
CA GLY A 111 -4.53 23.29 -4.55
C GLY A 111 -4.34 21.79 -4.73
N VAL A 112 -4.20 21.35 -5.98
CA VAL A 112 -3.99 19.95 -6.34
C VAL A 112 -2.50 19.63 -6.30
N GLU A 113 -2.10 18.79 -5.36
CA GLU A 113 -0.73 18.29 -5.21
C GLU A 113 -0.58 16.84 -5.73
N PRO A 114 0.65 16.34 -5.97
CA PRO A 114 0.87 14.99 -6.51
C PRO A 114 0.20 13.88 -5.73
N GLN A 115 0.15 14.00 -4.40
CA GLN A 115 -0.53 13.04 -3.53
C GLN A 115 -2.05 13.05 -3.76
N THR A 116 -2.63 14.24 -3.98
CA THR A 116 -4.04 14.38 -4.35
C THR A 116 -4.35 13.65 -5.65
N GLU A 117 -3.49 13.80 -6.68
CA GLU A 117 -3.65 13.11 -7.96
C GLU A 117 -3.63 11.58 -7.79
N THR A 118 -2.77 11.06 -6.91
CA THR A 118 -2.67 9.63 -6.62
C THR A 118 -3.95 9.09 -5.96
N VAL A 119 -4.40 9.75 -4.90
CA VAL A 119 -5.61 9.35 -4.18
C VAL A 119 -6.86 9.52 -5.05
N TRP A 120 -6.88 10.55 -5.89
CA TRP A 120 -7.96 10.80 -6.85
C TRP A 120 -8.08 9.67 -7.87
N ARG A 121 -6.96 9.21 -8.45
CA ARG A 121 -6.94 8.06 -9.37
C ARG A 121 -7.38 6.75 -8.70
N GLN A 122 -7.03 6.55 -7.43
CA GLN A 122 -7.54 5.40 -6.67
C GLN A 122 -9.06 5.48 -6.48
N ALA A 123 -9.60 6.67 -6.18
CA ALA A 123 -11.04 6.85 -6.09
C ALA A 123 -11.75 6.64 -7.44
N ASP A 124 -11.12 7.00 -8.57
CA ASP A 124 -11.62 6.69 -9.92
C ASP A 124 -11.67 5.19 -10.19
N LYS A 125 -10.63 4.44 -9.79
CA LYS A 125 -10.59 2.96 -9.92
C LYS A 125 -11.80 2.28 -9.28
N TYR A 126 -12.25 2.80 -8.14
CA TYR A 126 -13.41 2.25 -7.41
C TYR A 126 -14.72 2.97 -7.69
N ASN A 127 -14.77 3.89 -8.64
CA ASN A 127 -15.94 4.72 -8.96
C ASN A 127 -16.58 5.32 -7.69
N VAL A 128 -15.76 5.93 -6.84
CA VAL A 128 -16.23 6.55 -5.59
C VAL A 128 -16.75 7.96 -5.87
N PRO A 129 -18.05 8.23 -5.67
CA PRO A 129 -18.60 9.57 -5.71
C PRO A 129 -17.91 10.49 -4.71
N ARG A 130 -17.62 11.71 -5.11
CA ARG A 130 -16.85 12.62 -4.26
C ARG A 130 -17.26 14.07 -4.40
N MET A 131 -16.96 14.82 -3.37
CA MET A 131 -17.05 16.27 -3.34
C MET A 131 -15.74 16.87 -2.86
N VAL A 132 -15.52 18.15 -3.09
CA VAL A 132 -14.29 18.84 -2.69
C VAL A 132 -14.62 19.94 -1.69
N TYR A 133 -13.77 20.03 -0.67
CA TYR A 133 -13.75 21.12 0.30
C TYR A 133 -12.42 21.86 0.21
N VAL A 134 -12.47 23.11 -0.29
CA VAL A 134 -11.29 23.98 -0.36
C VAL A 134 -11.11 24.64 1.00
N ASN A 135 -10.16 24.14 1.74
CA ASN A 135 -9.85 24.50 3.13
C ASN A 135 -8.74 25.55 3.21
N LYS A 136 -8.58 26.14 4.39
CA LYS A 136 -7.56 27.16 4.68
C LYS A 136 -7.73 28.43 3.84
N MET A 137 -8.97 28.88 3.67
CA MET A 137 -9.26 30.14 2.96
C MET A 137 -8.71 31.39 3.70
N ASP A 138 -8.29 31.24 4.96
CA ASP A 138 -7.75 32.26 5.85
C ASP A 138 -6.23 32.45 5.77
N ILE A 139 -5.51 31.62 5.02
CA ILE A 139 -4.04 31.70 4.94
C ILE A 139 -3.57 32.60 3.81
N MET A 140 -2.39 33.21 3.97
CA MET A 140 -1.77 34.05 2.94
C MET A 140 -1.52 33.27 1.65
N GLY A 141 -2.02 33.76 0.51
CA GLY A 141 -1.94 33.14 -0.79
C GLY A 141 -3.11 32.19 -1.09
N ALA A 142 -4.19 32.21 -0.31
CA ALA A 142 -5.39 31.45 -0.59
C ALA A 142 -6.10 31.96 -1.85
N ASP A 143 -6.33 31.08 -2.83
CA ASP A 143 -7.01 31.38 -4.09
C ASP A 143 -7.93 30.23 -4.50
N PHE A 144 -9.23 30.39 -4.23
CA PHE A 144 -10.26 29.42 -4.57
C PHE A 144 -10.36 29.15 -6.08
N PHE A 145 -10.28 30.21 -6.90
CA PHE A 145 -10.44 30.09 -8.34
C PHE A 145 -9.25 29.42 -9.00
N HIS A 146 -8.05 29.62 -8.47
CA HIS A 146 -6.85 28.90 -8.90
C HIS A 146 -7.00 27.39 -8.60
N VAL A 147 -7.53 27.02 -7.42
CA VAL A 147 -7.79 25.60 -7.09
C VAL A 147 -8.80 24.98 -8.06
N LEU A 148 -9.89 25.67 -8.40
CA LEU A 148 -10.86 25.18 -9.41
C LEU A 148 -10.18 24.92 -10.77
N LYS A 149 -9.32 25.83 -11.21
CA LYS A 149 -8.56 25.65 -12.45
C LYS A 149 -7.63 24.45 -12.37
N MET A 150 -6.91 24.26 -11.25
CA MET A 150 -6.05 23.09 -11.06
C MET A 150 -6.85 21.77 -11.06
N MET A 151 -8.05 21.75 -10.49
CA MET A 151 -8.93 20.57 -10.53
C MET A 151 -9.28 20.21 -11.98
N HIS A 152 -9.65 21.19 -12.79
CA HIS A 152 -9.92 20.97 -14.22
C HIS A 152 -8.66 20.48 -14.97
N ASP A 153 -7.52 21.15 -14.79
CA ASP A 153 -6.32 20.89 -15.56
C ASP A 153 -5.60 19.59 -15.17
N ARG A 154 -5.55 19.25 -13.88
CA ARG A 154 -4.79 18.10 -13.36
C ARG A 154 -5.65 16.88 -13.06
N LEU A 155 -6.85 17.07 -12.48
CA LEU A 155 -7.74 15.96 -12.12
C LEU A 155 -8.71 15.60 -13.25
N LYS A 156 -8.82 16.46 -14.28
CA LYS A 156 -9.73 16.28 -15.43
C LYS A 156 -11.18 16.02 -15.00
N CYS A 157 -11.62 16.58 -13.88
CA CYS A 157 -12.97 16.42 -13.35
C CYS A 157 -13.85 17.63 -13.68
N HIS A 158 -15.16 17.40 -13.73
CA HIS A 158 -16.13 18.47 -13.86
C HIS A 158 -16.44 19.05 -12.46
N ALA A 159 -15.56 19.96 -12.00
CA ALA A 159 -15.72 20.66 -10.73
C ALA A 159 -16.82 21.72 -10.83
N VAL A 160 -17.84 21.60 -10.00
CA VAL A 160 -18.99 22.51 -9.96
C VAL A 160 -19.02 23.22 -8.61
N PRO A 161 -18.60 24.48 -8.53
CA PRO A 161 -18.71 25.23 -7.29
C PRO A 161 -20.18 25.46 -6.94
N ILE A 162 -20.55 25.06 -5.72
CA ILE A 162 -21.88 25.32 -5.14
C ILE A 162 -21.83 26.51 -4.18
N GLN A 163 -20.62 26.94 -3.83
CA GLN A 163 -20.34 28.09 -2.99
C GLN A 163 -19.19 28.92 -3.58
N LEU A 164 -19.19 30.21 -3.30
CA LEU A 164 -18.03 31.08 -3.54
C LEU A 164 -17.59 31.74 -2.23
N PRO A 165 -16.30 31.98 -2.02
CA PRO A 165 -15.82 32.67 -0.82
C PRO A 165 -16.16 34.16 -0.86
N ILE A 166 -16.47 34.74 0.32
CA ILE A 166 -16.55 36.19 0.55
C ILE A 166 -15.24 36.63 1.17
N GLY A 167 -14.36 37.22 0.34
CA GLY A 167 -13.00 37.53 0.71
C GLY A 167 -12.06 36.32 0.68
N ALA A 168 -10.79 36.56 0.99
CA ALA A 168 -9.75 35.57 1.12
C ALA A 168 -8.75 36.03 2.19
N GLU A 169 -7.92 35.13 2.70
CA GLU A 169 -6.94 35.41 3.74
C GLU A 169 -7.61 35.99 5.02
N ALA A 170 -7.10 37.10 5.54
CA ALA A 170 -7.68 37.74 6.71
C ALA A 170 -9.09 38.28 6.50
N ASP A 171 -9.45 38.56 5.26
CA ASP A 171 -10.76 39.10 4.85
C ASP A 171 -11.80 38.02 4.54
N PHE A 172 -11.50 36.73 4.77
CA PHE A 172 -12.46 35.63 4.60
C PHE A 172 -13.53 35.71 5.69
N THR A 173 -14.72 36.20 5.33
CA THR A 173 -15.83 36.47 6.27
C THR A 173 -17.03 35.57 6.07
N GLY A 174 -17.20 34.93 4.91
CA GLY A 174 -18.39 34.15 4.61
C GLY A 174 -18.28 33.39 3.31
N VAL A 175 -19.40 32.77 2.93
CA VAL A 175 -19.57 32.06 1.67
C VAL A 175 -20.88 32.48 0.98
N ILE A 176 -20.88 32.53 -0.34
CA ILE A 176 -22.07 32.76 -1.15
C ILE A 176 -22.62 31.38 -1.52
N ASP A 177 -23.84 31.08 -1.18
CA ASP A 177 -24.61 29.93 -1.66
C ASP A 177 -25.13 30.21 -3.06
N LEU A 178 -24.59 29.54 -4.07
CA LEU A 178 -24.99 29.72 -5.47
C LEU A 178 -26.34 29.10 -5.81
N ILE A 179 -26.87 28.21 -4.98
CA ILE A 179 -28.16 27.58 -5.19
C ILE A 179 -29.28 28.51 -4.73
N ARG A 180 -29.09 29.14 -3.59
CA ARG A 180 -30.07 30.08 -2.99
C ARG A 180 -29.83 31.53 -3.38
N MET A 181 -28.66 31.84 -3.93
CA MET A 181 -28.20 33.20 -4.22
C MET A 181 -28.25 34.10 -2.98
N LYS A 182 -27.70 33.61 -1.87
CA LYS A 182 -27.59 34.30 -0.59
C LYS A 182 -26.18 34.22 -0.05
N ALA A 183 -25.81 35.13 0.81
CA ALA A 183 -24.54 35.14 1.51
C ALA A 183 -24.71 34.60 2.95
N ASN A 184 -23.87 33.62 3.36
CA ASN A 184 -23.77 33.17 4.72
C ASN A 184 -22.53 33.82 5.33
N VAL A 185 -22.71 34.74 6.26
CA VAL A 185 -21.64 35.51 6.89
C VAL A 185 -21.42 35.03 8.33
N PHE A 186 -20.15 34.79 8.70
CA PHE A 186 -19.76 34.28 10.01
C PHE A 186 -19.39 35.43 10.94
N TYR A 187 -20.09 35.56 12.08
CA TYR A 187 -19.95 36.65 13.04
C TYR A 187 -19.20 36.28 14.32
N ASP A 188 -18.97 34.99 14.57
CA ASP A 188 -18.23 34.50 15.73
C ASP A 188 -17.05 33.61 15.36
N GLU A 189 -16.12 33.41 16.31
CA GLU A 189 -14.93 32.57 16.10
C GLU A 189 -15.25 31.06 16.11
N LEU A 190 -16.40 30.66 16.66
CA LEU A 190 -16.84 29.28 16.72
C LEU A 190 -17.72 28.89 15.51
N GLY A 191 -17.98 29.82 14.58
CA GLY A 191 -18.82 29.60 13.40
C GLY A 191 -20.26 29.19 13.72
N LYS A 192 -20.78 29.59 14.90
CA LYS A 192 -22.15 29.30 15.34
C LYS A 192 -23.13 30.41 15.02
N ASP A 193 -22.68 31.65 15.01
CA ASP A 193 -23.47 32.81 14.58
C ASP A 193 -23.28 33.02 13.07
N VAL A 194 -24.04 32.26 12.28
CA VAL A 194 -24.07 32.38 10.82
C VAL A 194 -25.34 33.09 10.42
N ARG A 195 -25.20 34.20 9.70
CA ARG A 195 -26.37 34.99 9.24
C ARG A 195 -26.48 34.97 7.74
N GLU A 196 -27.68 34.73 7.29
CA GLU A 196 -28.02 34.81 5.87
C GLU A 196 -28.28 36.28 5.50
N GLU A 197 -27.57 36.78 4.52
CA GLU A 197 -27.60 38.15 4.05
C GLU A 197 -27.69 38.21 2.52
N GLU A 198 -27.93 39.40 2.00
CA GLU A 198 -27.86 39.64 0.54
C GLU A 198 -26.40 39.56 0.08
N ILE A 199 -26.16 39.09 -1.14
CA ILE A 199 -24.84 39.02 -1.73
C ILE A 199 -24.25 40.45 -1.85
N PRO A 200 -23.01 40.69 -1.42
CA PRO A 200 -22.33 41.98 -1.63
C PRO A 200 -22.40 42.41 -3.11
N THR A 201 -22.70 43.65 -3.36
CA THR A 201 -22.98 44.17 -4.71
C THR A 201 -21.81 44.03 -5.68
N ASP A 202 -20.60 44.07 -5.18
CA ASP A 202 -19.34 43.86 -5.92
C ASP A 202 -19.11 42.38 -6.32
N LEU A 203 -19.65 41.43 -5.54
CA LEU A 203 -19.58 40.00 -5.81
C LEU A 203 -20.76 39.45 -6.59
N LEU A 204 -21.87 40.20 -6.71
CA LEU A 204 -23.08 39.75 -7.37
C LEU A 204 -22.88 39.34 -8.85
N PRO A 205 -22.13 40.08 -9.69
CA PRO A 205 -21.86 39.66 -11.07
C PRO A 205 -21.08 38.34 -11.15
N LEU A 206 -20.15 38.15 -10.23
CA LEU A 206 -19.37 36.92 -10.13
C LEU A 206 -20.27 35.74 -9.72
N ALA A 207 -21.12 35.94 -8.71
CA ALA A 207 -22.06 34.94 -8.25
C ALA A 207 -23.04 34.53 -9.37
N GLN A 208 -23.57 35.51 -10.12
CA GLN A 208 -24.44 35.23 -11.29
C GLN A 208 -23.74 34.39 -12.35
N LYS A 209 -22.51 34.73 -12.71
CA LYS A 209 -21.70 33.94 -13.66
C LYS A 209 -21.54 32.48 -13.21
N TYR A 210 -21.16 32.24 -11.95
CA TYR A 210 -21.00 30.89 -11.44
C TYR A 210 -22.31 30.16 -11.20
N ARG A 211 -23.39 30.89 -10.94
CA ARG A 211 -24.76 30.36 -10.93
C ARG A 211 -25.16 29.83 -12.31
N GLU A 212 -24.89 30.57 -13.37
CA GLU A 212 -25.14 30.11 -14.75
C GLU A 212 -24.32 28.84 -15.07
N MET A 213 -23.05 28.80 -14.71
CA MET A 213 -22.22 27.59 -14.88
C MET A 213 -22.75 26.38 -14.08
N LEU A 214 -23.28 26.61 -12.87
CA LEU A 214 -23.95 25.57 -12.07
C LEU A 214 -25.20 25.07 -12.77
N LEU A 215 -26.07 25.96 -13.26
CA LEU A 215 -27.30 25.59 -13.93
C LEU A 215 -27.06 24.86 -15.26
N ASP A 216 -26.02 25.26 -16.00
CA ASP A 216 -25.58 24.58 -17.20
C ASP A 216 -25.15 23.13 -16.88
N ALA A 217 -24.30 22.96 -15.88
CA ALA A 217 -23.84 21.64 -15.45
C ALA A 217 -24.97 20.72 -14.96
N VAL A 218 -25.95 21.23 -14.19
CA VAL A 218 -27.04 20.39 -13.69
C VAL A 218 -28.12 20.13 -14.75
N SER A 219 -28.23 20.98 -15.79
CA SER A 219 -29.16 20.76 -16.90
C SER A 219 -28.78 19.53 -17.73
N GLU A 220 -27.51 19.16 -17.79
CA GLU A 220 -27.05 17.93 -18.44
C GLU A 220 -27.50 16.65 -17.70
N GLU A 221 -27.88 16.76 -16.43
CA GLU A 221 -28.24 15.63 -15.58
C GLU A 221 -29.74 15.35 -15.48
N ASP A 222 -30.60 16.32 -15.85
CA ASP A 222 -32.05 16.24 -15.68
C ASP A 222 -32.77 16.97 -16.81
N ASP A 223 -33.56 16.24 -17.60
CA ASP A 223 -34.30 16.77 -18.77
C ASP A 223 -35.28 17.87 -18.39
N GLU A 224 -35.91 17.78 -17.21
CA GLU A 224 -36.83 18.80 -16.70
C GLU A 224 -36.11 20.14 -16.47
N ILE A 225 -34.88 20.06 -15.89
CA ILE A 225 -34.04 21.25 -15.69
C ILE A 225 -33.59 21.82 -17.04
N MET A 226 -33.23 20.95 -17.98
CA MET A 226 -32.82 21.35 -19.33
C MET A 226 -33.96 22.15 -20.01
N GLU A 227 -35.21 21.68 -19.92
CA GLU A 227 -36.36 22.38 -20.49
C GLU A 227 -36.61 23.76 -19.85
N CYS A 228 -36.57 23.83 -18.49
CA CYS A 228 -36.70 25.11 -17.77
C CYS A 228 -35.54 26.06 -18.09
N TYR A 229 -34.30 25.55 -18.15
CA TYR A 229 -33.13 26.35 -18.47
C TYR A 229 -33.19 26.96 -19.88
N LEU A 230 -33.56 26.17 -20.87
CA LEU A 230 -33.74 26.62 -22.24
C LEU A 230 -34.94 27.60 -22.41
N ALA A 231 -36.00 27.44 -21.63
CA ALA A 231 -37.12 28.33 -21.60
C ALA A 231 -36.83 29.66 -20.87
N GLY A 232 -35.72 29.75 -20.12
CA GLY A 232 -35.38 30.90 -19.29
C GLY A 232 -36.28 31.03 -18.05
N GLU A 233 -36.88 29.93 -17.58
CA GLU A 233 -37.71 29.88 -16.40
C GLU A 233 -36.86 29.69 -15.12
N ASP A 234 -37.40 30.15 -13.97
CA ASP A 234 -36.76 29.94 -12.68
C ASP A 234 -36.76 28.44 -12.33
N ILE A 235 -35.58 27.89 -12.02
CA ILE A 235 -35.41 26.49 -11.63
C ILE A 235 -35.54 26.37 -10.11
N PRO A 236 -36.48 25.56 -9.60
CA PRO A 236 -36.64 25.34 -8.16
C PRO A 236 -35.39 24.76 -7.50
N GLU A 237 -35.10 25.23 -6.29
CA GLU A 237 -33.92 24.79 -5.49
C GLU A 237 -33.84 23.27 -5.36
N GLU A 238 -34.97 22.60 -5.08
CA GLU A 238 -35.00 21.13 -4.91
C GLU A 238 -34.64 20.37 -6.18
N MET A 239 -34.96 20.91 -7.36
CA MET A 239 -34.56 20.31 -8.63
C MET A 239 -33.03 20.38 -8.82
N ILE A 240 -32.44 21.53 -8.48
CA ILE A 240 -30.97 21.71 -8.54
C ILE A 240 -30.28 20.72 -7.60
N HIS A 241 -30.78 20.59 -6.37
CA HIS A 241 -30.24 19.63 -5.39
C HIS A 241 -30.35 18.18 -5.90
N ARG A 242 -31.48 17.80 -6.49
CA ARG A 242 -31.70 16.46 -7.06
C ARG A 242 -30.72 16.16 -8.20
N ALA A 243 -30.51 17.09 -9.10
CA ALA A 243 -29.62 16.93 -10.24
C ALA A 243 -28.14 16.89 -9.80
N LEU A 244 -27.73 17.80 -8.90
CA LEU A 244 -26.38 17.74 -8.31
C LEU A 244 -26.10 16.39 -7.64
N ARG A 245 -27.06 15.87 -6.85
CA ARG A 245 -26.93 14.56 -6.23
C ARG A 245 -26.80 13.47 -7.29
N LYS A 246 -27.64 13.48 -8.33
CA LYS A 246 -27.60 12.49 -9.42
C LYS A 246 -26.25 12.52 -10.16
N GLY A 247 -25.76 13.71 -10.51
CA GLY A 247 -24.45 13.88 -11.15
C GLY A 247 -23.28 13.46 -10.25
N THR A 248 -23.35 13.77 -8.96
CA THR A 248 -22.34 13.38 -7.96
C THR A 248 -22.28 11.87 -7.78
N ILE A 249 -23.42 11.21 -7.58
CA ILE A 249 -23.51 9.74 -7.44
C ILE A 249 -23.05 9.04 -8.72
N GLY A 250 -23.32 9.63 -9.89
CA GLY A 250 -22.85 9.16 -11.19
C GLY A 250 -21.38 9.43 -11.50
N VAL A 251 -20.65 10.09 -10.60
CA VAL A 251 -19.25 10.51 -10.77
C VAL A 251 -19.04 11.41 -12.00
N ARG A 252 -20.07 12.14 -12.41
CA ARG A 252 -20.03 13.09 -13.53
C ARG A 252 -19.78 14.52 -13.06
N LEU A 253 -20.33 14.88 -11.92
CA LEU A 253 -20.16 16.19 -11.29
C LEU A 253 -19.43 16.06 -9.97
N VAL A 254 -18.60 17.04 -9.65
CA VAL A 254 -17.88 17.14 -8.36
C VAL A 254 -18.27 18.46 -7.70
N PRO A 255 -19.19 18.47 -6.73
CA PRO A 255 -19.55 19.67 -5.99
C PRO A 255 -18.34 20.22 -5.22
N VAL A 256 -18.13 21.54 -5.26
CA VAL A 256 -17.03 22.20 -4.57
C VAL A 256 -17.58 23.19 -3.56
N THR A 257 -17.13 23.06 -2.32
CA THR A 257 -17.38 23.95 -1.18
C THR A 257 -16.09 24.59 -0.70
N CYS A 258 -16.15 25.63 0.12
CA CYS A 258 -14.98 26.27 0.66
C CYS A 258 -15.15 26.69 2.12
N GLY A 259 -14.03 26.91 2.82
CA GLY A 259 -14.05 27.34 4.21
C GLY A 259 -12.67 27.32 4.85
N THR A 260 -12.64 27.44 6.16
CA THR A 260 -11.46 27.26 6.99
C THR A 260 -11.80 26.50 8.26
N SER A 261 -11.39 25.23 8.29
CA SER A 261 -11.65 24.35 9.44
C SER A 261 -10.98 24.86 10.70
N TYR A 262 -9.77 25.41 10.61
CA TYR A 262 -9.05 25.97 11.77
C TYR A 262 -9.80 27.14 12.40
N ARG A 263 -10.44 27.99 11.61
CA ARG A 263 -11.26 29.12 12.06
C ARG A 263 -12.75 28.79 12.24
N ASN A 264 -13.12 27.51 12.13
CA ASN A 264 -14.49 27.02 12.34
C ASN A 264 -15.52 27.63 11.37
N LYS A 265 -15.14 28.01 10.15
CA LYS A 265 -16.01 28.62 9.15
C LYS A 265 -16.24 27.70 7.95
N GLY A 266 -17.49 27.44 7.57
CA GLY A 266 -17.85 26.64 6.40
C GLY A 266 -17.96 25.12 6.64
N VAL A 267 -17.78 24.62 7.86
CA VAL A 267 -17.84 23.19 8.18
C VAL A 267 -19.29 22.69 8.29
N GLN A 268 -20.19 23.50 8.76
CA GLN A 268 -21.62 23.15 8.86
C GLN A 268 -22.23 23.03 7.46
N GLU A 269 -21.89 23.94 6.56
CA GLU A 269 -22.29 23.88 5.14
C GLU A 269 -21.69 22.65 4.44
N LEU A 270 -20.47 22.27 4.79
CA LEU A 270 -19.86 21.02 4.33
C LEU A 270 -20.68 19.81 4.81
N LEU A 271 -21.08 19.76 6.07
CA LEU A 271 -21.94 18.70 6.61
C LEU A 271 -23.29 18.63 5.91
N ASP A 272 -23.91 19.76 5.61
CA ASP A 272 -25.14 19.83 4.83
C ASP A 272 -24.95 19.28 3.42
N ALA A 273 -23.87 19.63 2.76
CA ALA A 273 -23.53 19.13 1.43
C ALA A 273 -23.24 17.61 1.43
N ILE A 274 -22.56 17.07 2.46
CA ILE A 274 -22.34 15.63 2.63
C ILE A 274 -23.68 14.89 2.69
N VAL A 275 -24.60 15.34 3.52
CA VAL A 275 -25.91 14.70 3.68
C VAL A 275 -26.73 14.79 2.38
N ARG A 276 -26.67 15.91 1.66
CA ARG A 276 -27.45 16.15 0.44
C ARG A 276 -26.91 15.42 -0.78
N TYR A 277 -25.60 15.43 -1.02
CA TYR A 277 -25.02 15.02 -2.31
C TYR A 277 -24.30 13.68 -2.29
N LEU A 278 -23.73 13.27 -1.18
CA LEU A 278 -23.03 11.99 -1.12
C LEU A 278 -24.02 10.81 -1.01
N PRO A 279 -23.68 9.64 -1.59
CA PRO A 279 -24.60 8.52 -1.65
C PRO A 279 -24.86 7.88 -0.29
N SER A 280 -26.04 7.30 -0.18
CA SER A 280 -26.38 6.29 0.83
C SER A 280 -26.00 4.88 0.34
N PRO A 281 -25.98 3.86 1.21
CA PRO A 281 -25.78 2.47 0.76
C PRO A 281 -26.83 1.99 -0.26
N LEU A 282 -28.04 2.56 -0.27
CA LEU A 282 -29.09 2.25 -1.25
C LEU A 282 -28.74 2.73 -2.67
N ASP A 283 -28.04 3.85 -2.79
CA ASP A 283 -27.64 4.39 -4.11
C ASP A 283 -26.65 3.47 -4.82
N LYS A 284 -25.86 2.68 -4.07
CA LYS A 284 -24.96 1.63 -4.59
C LYS A 284 -25.69 0.34 -4.99
N LYS A 285 -27.00 0.24 -4.69
CA LYS A 285 -27.90 -0.91 -4.97
C LYS A 285 -27.46 -2.25 -4.33
N GLY A 286 -26.21 -2.47 -4.06
CA GLY A 286 -25.66 -3.70 -3.49
C GLY A 286 -24.23 -3.98 -3.94
N VAL A 287 -23.81 -5.22 -3.81
CA VAL A 287 -22.46 -5.68 -4.14
C VAL A 287 -22.51 -6.96 -4.97
N THR A 288 -21.61 -7.09 -5.94
CA THR A 288 -21.39 -8.32 -6.69
C THR A 288 -20.25 -9.11 -6.06
N GLY A 289 -20.39 -10.43 -6.02
CA GLY A 289 -19.35 -11.35 -5.58
C GLY A 289 -19.44 -12.65 -6.37
N VAL A 290 -18.64 -13.64 -5.99
CA VAL A 290 -18.55 -14.92 -6.63
C VAL A 290 -18.93 -16.01 -5.64
N ASP A 291 -19.81 -16.92 -6.05
CA ASP A 291 -20.11 -18.14 -5.28
C ASP A 291 -18.86 -19.04 -5.27
N PRO A 292 -18.26 -19.34 -4.12
CA PRO A 292 -17.04 -20.13 -4.03
C PRO A 292 -17.18 -21.58 -4.51
N LYS A 293 -18.41 -22.09 -4.61
CA LYS A 293 -18.68 -23.47 -5.07
C LYS A 293 -18.87 -23.57 -6.57
N THR A 294 -19.54 -22.59 -7.16
CA THR A 294 -19.94 -22.64 -8.58
C THR A 294 -19.09 -21.73 -9.46
N GLY A 295 -18.35 -20.78 -8.88
CA GLY A 295 -17.58 -19.76 -9.60
C GLY A 295 -18.44 -18.75 -10.35
N LYS A 296 -19.76 -18.72 -10.13
CA LYS A 296 -20.68 -17.78 -10.78
C LYS A 296 -20.78 -16.48 -10.00
N GLU A 297 -20.93 -15.41 -10.75
CA GLU A 297 -21.24 -14.10 -10.16
C GLU A 297 -22.62 -14.13 -9.49
N GLU A 298 -22.70 -13.52 -8.32
CA GLU A 298 -23.89 -13.40 -7.53
C GLU A 298 -24.02 -11.98 -6.98
N PHE A 299 -25.21 -11.39 -7.10
CA PHE A 299 -25.51 -10.04 -6.61
C PHE A 299 -26.19 -10.10 -5.24
N ARG A 300 -25.74 -9.27 -4.30
CA ARG A 300 -26.35 -9.06 -2.99
C ARG A 300 -26.91 -7.65 -2.91
N PRO A 301 -28.25 -7.48 -2.79
CA PRO A 301 -28.85 -6.17 -2.62
C PRO A 301 -28.53 -5.58 -1.25
N ALA A 302 -28.45 -4.25 -1.17
CA ALA A 302 -28.31 -3.52 0.10
C ALA A 302 -29.65 -3.55 0.88
N SER A 303 -29.92 -4.65 1.55
CA SER A 303 -31.15 -4.90 2.30
C SER A 303 -30.87 -5.71 3.56
N ASP A 304 -31.57 -5.39 4.66
CA ASP A 304 -31.48 -6.14 5.92
C ASP A 304 -32.06 -7.56 5.81
N ASP A 305 -33.01 -7.79 4.87
CA ASP A 305 -33.66 -9.08 4.66
C ASP A 305 -32.87 -10.04 3.75
N ALA A 306 -31.80 -9.54 3.09
CA ALA A 306 -30.95 -10.36 2.24
C ALA A 306 -30.02 -11.25 3.08
N PRO A 307 -29.44 -12.34 2.50
CA PRO A 307 -28.42 -13.12 3.18
C PRO A 307 -27.24 -12.25 3.62
N PHE A 308 -26.74 -12.48 4.84
CA PHE A 308 -25.63 -11.71 5.38
C PHE A 308 -24.36 -11.82 4.51
N SER A 309 -23.78 -10.68 4.19
CA SER A 309 -22.44 -10.58 3.60
C SER A 309 -21.72 -9.34 4.08
N ALA A 310 -20.45 -9.49 4.44
CA ALA A 310 -19.60 -8.41 4.92
C ALA A 310 -18.14 -8.62 4.49
N LEU A 311 -17.42 -7.54 4.28
CA LEU A 311 -16.01 -7.52 3.92
C LEU A 311 -15.16 -7.05 5.09
N ALA A 312 -14.20 -7.87 5.50
CA ALA A 312 -13.17 -7.49 6.46
C ALA A 312 -12.11 -6.62 5.73
N PHE A 313 -12.04 -5.33 6.06
CA PHE A 313 -11.18 -4.42 5.32
C PHE A 313 -9.95 -3.92 6.10
N LYS A 314 -9.92 -4.12 7.42
CA LYS A 314 -8.80 -3.73 8.26
C LYS A 314 -8.66 -4.64 9.48
N ILE A 315 -7.44 -5.04 9.76
CA ILE A 315 -7.05 -5.70 11.01
C ILE A 315 -6.24 -4.70 11.83
N ALA A 316 -6.46 -4.64 13.13
CA ALA A 316 -5.65 -3.88 14.06
C ALA A 316 -5.40 -4.70 15.34
N THR A 317 -4.27 -4.52 15.98
CA THR A 317 -3.97 -5.12 17.29
C THR A 317 -4.19 -4.08 18.37
N ASP A 318 -5.01 -4.42 19.32
CA ASP A 318 -5.32 -3.58 20.46
C ASP A 318 -4.73 -4.19 21.75
N PRO A 319 -4.04 -3.39 22.58
CA PRO A 319 -3.39 -3.92 23.79
C PRO A 319 -4.34 -4.57 24.80
N PHE A 320 -5.62 -4.18 24.80
CA PHE A 320 -6.61 -4.61 25.82
C PHE A 320 -7.53 -5.71 25.31
N VAL A 321 -7.96 -5.64 24.07
CA VAL A 321 -8.92 -6.60 23.50
C VAL A 321 -8.31 -7.55 22.46
N GLY A 322 -7.05 -7.37 22.12
CA GLY A 322 -6.33 -8.19 21.15
C GLY A 322 -6.67 -7.82 19.70
N LYS A 323 -6.85 -8.83 18.86
CA LYS A 323 -7.12 -8.63 17.42
C LYS A 323 -8.51 -8.04 17.19
N LEU A 324 -8.57 -6.87 16.58
CA LEU A 324 -9.76 -6.19 16.08
C LEU A 324 -9.85 -6.36 14.56
N CYS A 325 -11.00 -6.79 14.07
CA CYS A 325 -11.28 -6.88 12.66
C CYS A 325 -12.40 -5.88 12.31
N PHE A 326 -12.08 -4.86 11.52
CA PHE A 326 -13.06 -3.92 10.98
C PHE A 326 -13.70 -4.51 9.74
N PHE A 327 -15.02 -4.44 9.66
CA PHE A 327 -15.76 -4.97 8.54
C PHE A 327 -16.93 -4.06 8.15
N ARG A 328 -17.26 -4.09 6.85
CA ARG A 328 -18.45 -3.45 6.32
C ARG A 328 -19.48 -4.49 5.95
N VAL A 329 -20.72 -4.30 6.41
CA VAL A 329 -21.88 -5.10 6.03
C VAL A 329 -22.46 -4.57 4.72
N TYR A 330 -22.55 -5.41 3.69
CA TYR A 330 -23.16 -5.06 2.41
C TYR A 330 -24.60 -5.53 2.31
N SER A 331 -24.95 -6.66 2.93
CA SER A 331 -26.30 -7.20 2.93
C SER A 331 -26.62 -7.95 4.23
N GLY A 332 -27.87 -8.03 4.56
CA GLY A 332 -28.36 -8.80 5.70
C GLY A 332 -28.04 -8.20 7.06
N THR A 333 -28.29 -9.01 8.08
CA THR A 333 -28.10 -8.67 9.51
C THR A 333 -27.30 -9.75 10.22
N CYS A 334 -26.51 -9.37 11.21
CA CYS A 334 -25.82 -10.31 12.08
C CYS A 334 -25.85 -9.85 13.53
N GLU A 335 -26.33 -10.72 14.42
CA GLU A 335 -26.32 -10.49 15.85
C GLU A 335 -24.99 -10.91 16.49
N LYS A 336 -24.64 -10.30 17.62
CA LYS A 336 -23.47 -10.70 18.42
C LYS A 336 -23.56 -12.17 18.82
N GLY A 337 -22.43 -12.86 18.80
CA GLY A 337 -22.34 -14.26 19.15
C GLY A 337 -22.71 -15.23 18.03
N LYS A 338 -23.24 -14.77 16.90
CA LYS A 338 -23.57 -15.60 15.74
C LYS A 338 -22.31 -16.13 15.07
N THR A 339 -22.39 -17.37 14.59
CA THR A 339 -21.35 -17.97 13.75
C THR A 339 -21.66 -17.68 12.28
N VAL A 340 -20.65 -17.20 11.57
CA VAL A 340 -20.68 -16.90 10.14
C VAL A 340 -19.62 -17.71 9.41
N MET A 341 -19.70 -17.79 8.09
CA MET A 341 -18.68 -18.40 7.25
C MET A 341 -17.70 -17.32 6.80
N ASN A 342 -16.40 -17.54 7.02
CA ASN A 342 -15.35 -16.88 6.25
C ASN A 342 -15.20 -17.63 4.93
N SER A 343 -15.85 -17.15 3.89
CA SER A 343 -15.94 -17.85 2.59
C SER A 343 -14.62 -17.85 1.82
N THR A 344 -13.77 -16.86 2.06
CA THR A 344 -12.43 -16.77 1.45
C THR A 344 -11.54 -17.91 1.89
N LYS A 345 -11.61 -18.29 3.18
CA LYS A 345 -10.80 -19.38 3.78
C LYS A 345 -11.57 -20.69 3.98
N GLY A 346 -12.87 -20.70 3.73
CA GLY A 346 -13.71 -21.87 3.96
C GLY A 346 -13.86 -22.27 5.43
N GLN A 347 -13.76 -21.33 6.36
CA GLN A 347 -13.76 -21.59 7.81
C GLN A 347 -14.90 -20.86 8.51
N ARG A 348 -15.37 -21.42 9.62
CA ARG A 348 -16.38 -20.78 10.46
C ARG A 348 -15.70 -19.82 11.44
N GLU A 349 -16.27 -18.63 11.56
CA GLU A 349 -15.85 -17.61 12.53
C GLU A 349 -17.04 -17.22 13.42
N ARG A 350 -16.77 -16.94 14.67
CA ARG A 350 -17.78 -16.45 15.61
C ARG A 350 -17.64 -14.96 15.81
N LEU A 351 -18.65 -14.18 15.46
CA LEU A 351 -18.72 -12.74 15.75
C LEU A 351 -19.16 -12.52 17.21
N GLY A 352 -18.21 -12.80 18.15
CA GLY A 352 -18.51 -12.86 19.57
C GLY A 352 -18.96 -11.53 20.15
N ARG A 353 -18.14 -10.50 20.02
CA ARG A 353 -18.36 -9.15 20.51
C ARG A 353 -18.21 -8.18 19.35
N ILE A 354 -19.27 -7.42 19.07
CA ILE A 354 -19.29 -6.45 17.98
C ILE A 354 -19.24 -5.05 18.58
N LEU A 355 -18.41 -4.20 18.02
CA LEU A 355 -18.12 -2.85 18.51
C LEU A 355 -18.45 -1.80 17.44
N GLN A 356 -19.13 -0.75 17.85
CA GLN A 356 -19.15 0.52 17.15
C GLN A 356 -17.92 1.32 17.56
N MET A 357 -17.17 1.82 16.59
CA MET A 357 -15.96 2.57 16.86
C MET A 357 -16.21 4.08 16.78
N HIS A 358 -15.62 4.80 17.70
CA HIS A 358 -15.60 6.26 17.77
C HIS A 358 -14.14 6.69 18.01
N ALA A 359 -13.31 6.61 16.97
CA ALA A 359 -11.85 6.72 17.06
C ALA A 359 -11.27 5.68 18.07
N ASN A 360 -10.83 6.13 19.25
CA ASN A 360 -10.31 5.25 20.32
C ASN A 360 -11.37 4.76 21.32
N HIS A 361 -12.59 5.27 21.25
CA HIS A 361 -13.69 4.81 22.09
C HIS A 361 -14.48 3.68 21.43
N ARG A 362 -14.97 2.76 22.24
CA ARG A 362 -15.66 1.54 21.82
C ARG A 362 -17.01 1.45 22.50
N GLU A 363 -18.03 1.18 21.72
CA GLU A 363 -19.38 0.92 22.21
C GLU A 363 -19.80 -0.48 21.77
N ASP A 364 -20.23 -1.30 22.71
CA ASP A 364 -20.76 -2.64 22.40
C ASP A 364 -22.12 -2.52 21.73
N ILE A 365 -22.29 -3.18 20.59
CA ILE A 365 -23.56 -3.25 19.88
C ILE A 365 -24.05 -4.70 19.77
N ASP A 366 -25.37 -4.89 19.78
CA ASP A 366 -25.98 -6.21 19.79
C ASP A 366 -26.14 -6.80 18.39
N ALA A 367 -26.22 -5.96 17.36
CA ALA A 367 -26.39 -6.39 15.99
C ALA A 367 -25.81 -5.36 15.01
N VAL A 368 -25.47 -5.82 13.81
CA VAL A 368 -25.11 -5.02 12.65
C VAL A 368 -26.10 -5.26 11.52
N TYR A 369 -26.27 -4.26 10.71
CA TYR A 369 -27.23 -4.20 9.61
C TYR A 369 -26.54 -3.87 8.29
N SER A 370 -27.22 -4.10 7.16
CA SER A 370 -26.73 -3.67 5.85
C SER A 370 -26.28 -2.20 5.86
N GLY A 371 -25.14 -1.89 5.29
CA GLY A 371 -24.56 -0.55 5.27
C GLY A 371 -23.75 -0.16 6.52
N ASP A 372 -23.72 -0.97 7.57
CA ASP A 372 -22.97 -0.67 8.78
C ASP A 372 -21.46 -0.92 8.61
N ILE A 373 -20.68 -0.10 9.30
CA ILE A 373 -19.25 -0.31 9.52
C ILE A 373 -19.06 -0.55 11.01
N ALA A 374 -18.46 -1.69 11.37
CA ALA A 374 -18.24 -2.10 12.74
C ALA A 374 -16.92 -2.84 12.91
N ALA A 375 -16.52 -3.13 14.14
CA ALA A 375 -15.39 -3.98 14.45
C ALA A 375 -15.82 -5.21 15.23
N VAL A 376 -15.15 -6.32 15.04
CA VAL A 376 -15.34 -7.54 15.83
C VAL A 376 -14.05 -7.94 16.51
N VAL A 377 -14.17 -8.41 17.74
CA VAL A 377 -13.04 -8.86 18.58
C VAL A 377 -12.85 -10.37 18.45
N SER A 378 -11.60 -10.80 18.56
CA SER A 378 -11.23 -12.23 18.75
C SER A 378 -11.54 -13.14 17.56
N VAL A 379 -11.59 -12.63 16.34
CA VAL A 379 -11.55 -13.47 15.13
C VAL A 379 -10.14 -14.07 14.96
N ARG A 380 -10.06 -15.39 14.78
CA ARG A 380 -8.77 -16.10 14.82
C ARG A 380 -8.10 -16.17 13.45
N ASN A 381 -8.86 -16.53 12.43
CA ASN A 381 -8.34 -16.88 11.12
C ASN A 381 -8.67 -15.85 10.03
N THR A 382 -9.14 -14.67 10.41
CA THR A 382 -9.54 -13.64 9.47
C THR A 382 -8.39 -12.70 9.16
N SER A 383 -8.22 -12.40 7.89
CA SER A 383 -7.26 -11.44 7.34
C SER A 383 -7.99 -10.30 6.62
N THR A 384 -7.27 -9.22 6.32
CA THR A 384 -7.79 -8.14 5.48
C THR A 384 -8.15 -8.67 4.08
N GLY A 385 -9.35 -8.35 3.60
CA GLY A 385 -9.89 -8.83 2.32
C GLY A 385 -10.78 -10.08 2.43
N ASP A 386 -10.86 -10.70 3.61
CA ASP A 386 -11.74 -11.87 3.81
C ASP A 386 -13.21 -11.47 3.82
N THR A 387 -14.07 -12.37 3.35
CA THR A 387 -15.52 -12.18 3.33
C THR A 387 -16.21 -13.00 4.42
N PHE A 388 -17.03 -12.35 5.24
CA PHE A 388 -17.98 -13.01 6.12
C PHE A 388 -19.34 -13.13 5.41
N CYS A 389 -19.96 -14.30 5.47
CA CYS A 389 -21.26 -14.51 4.86
C CYS A 389 -22.12 -15.54 5.64
N ASP A 390 -23.39 -15.64 5.24
CA ASP A 390 -24.25 -16.72 5.71
C ASP A 390 -23.77 -18.06 5.13
N GLU A 391 -23.67 -19.09 5.97
CA GLU A 391 -23.22 -20.42 5.57
C GLU A 391 -24.11 -21.05 4.49
N LYS A 392 -25.40 -20.71 4.47
CA LYS A 392 -26.37 -21.23 3.51
C LYS A 392 -26.33 -20.52 2.17
N ALA A 393 -25.78 -19.32 2.13
CA ALA A 393 -25.65 -18.50 0.93
C ALA A 393 -24.21 -17.95 0.84
N PRO A 394 -23.21 -18.82 0.55
CA PRO A 394 -21.82 -18.42 0.52
C PRO A 394 -21.53 -17.50 -0.66
N ILE A 395 -20.78 -16.46 -0.42
CA ILE A 395 -20.30 -15.51 -1.44
C ILE A 395 -18.90 -15.07 -1.07
N ILE A 396 -18.01 -14.89 -2.04
CA ILE A 396 -16.74 -14.20 -1.90
C ILE A 396 -16.94 -12.85 -2.58
N LEU A 397 -16.83 -11.78 -1.81
CA LEU A 397 -16.80 -10.43 -2.35
C LEU A 397 -15.44 -10.22 -3.02
N GLU A 398 -15.37 -9.30 -3.97
CA GLU A 398 -14.12 -9.01 -4.68
C GLU A 398 -12.97 -8.78 -3.71
N SER A 399 -11.87 -9.50 -3.89
CA SER A 399 -10.68 -9.38 -3.06
C SER A 399 -9.97 -8.06 -3.34
N MET A 400 -9.40 -7.46 -2.28
CA MET A 400 -8.52 -6.31 -2.43
C MET A 400 -7.18 -6.77 -2.96
N GLU A 401 -6.69 -6.12 -4.01
CA GLU A 401 -5.34 -6.27 -4.51
C GLU A 401 -4.41 -5.29 -3.81
N PHE A 402 -3.31 -5.78 -3.29
CA PHE A 402 -2.32 -4.95 -2.61
C PHE A 402 -1.06 -4.84 -3.47
N PRO A 403 -0.47 -3.64 -3.59
CA PRO A 403 0.78 -3.47 -4.31
C PRO A 403 1.93 -4.18 -3.61
N GLU A 404 2.89 -4.63 -4.39
CA GLU A 404 4.12 -5.21 -3.86
C GLU A 404 4.97 -4.15 -3.14
N PRO A 405 5.60 -4.50 -2.00
CA PRO A 405 6.50 -3.60 -1.29
C PRO A 405 7.68 -3.16 -2.17
N VAL A 406 8.01 -1.88 -2.11
CA VAL A 406 9.07 -1.28 -2.94
C VAL A 406 10.41 -1.13 -2.23
N ILE A 407 10.43 -1.03 -0.90
CA ILE A 407 11.66 -0.91 -0.10
C ILE A 407 11.87 -2.18 0.71
N ARG A 408 13.10 -2.63 0.77
CA ARG A 408 13.55 -3.78 1.55
C ARG A 408 14.73 -3.40 2.42
N VAL A 409 14.71 -3.79 3.69
CA VAL A 409 15.81 -3.59 4.63
C VAL A 409 16.04 -4.87 5.45
N ALA A 410 17.27 -5.10 5.86
CA ALA A 410 17.59 -6.16 6.80
C ALA A 410 17.31 -5.68 8.23
N ILE A 411 16.78 -6.56 9.06
CA ILE A 411 16.52 -6.29 10.47
C ILE A 411 17.12 -7.36 11.36
N GLU A 412 17.83 -6.94 12.39
CA GLU A 412 18.47 -7.83 13.35
C GLU A 412 18.18 -7.38 14.78
N PRO A 413 17.77 -8.26 15.70
CA PRO A 413 17.58 -7.88 17.08
C PRO A 413 18.93 -7.59 17.75
N LYS A 414 18.98 -6.57 18.62
CA LYS A 414 20.20 -6.25 19.35
C LYS A 414 20.65 -7.33 20.34
N THR A 415 19.73 -8.22 20.75
CA THR A 415 20.01 -9.30 21.69
C THR A 415 19.50 -10.65 21.17
N LYS A 416 20.19 -11.74 21.53
CA LYS A 416 19.75 -13.11 21.16
C LYS A 416 18.35 -13.45 21.72
N ALA A 417 18.01 -12.96 22.92
CA ALA A 417 16.68 -13.14 23.51
C ALA A 417 15.58 -12.39 22.75
N GLY A 418 15.96 -11.39 21.95
CA GLY A 418 15.05 -10.63 21.09
C GLY A 418 14.63 -11.37 19.82
N GLN A 419 15.35 -12.41 19.40
CA GLN A 419 15.09 -13.09 18.11
C GLN A 419 13.69 -13.69 18.01
N GLU A 420 13.28 -14.45 19.02
CA GLU A 420 11.95 -15.06 19.05
C GLU A 420 10.84 -14.00 19.15
N LYS A 421 11.05 -12.99 20.00
CA LYS A 421 10.12 -11.86 20.14
C LYS A 421 9.98 -11.06 18.86
N LEU A 422 11.11 -10.85 18.14
CA LEU A 422 11.10 -10.16 16.84
C LEU A 422 10.24 -10.91 15.83
N GLY A 423 10.42 -12.23 15.70
CA GLY A 423 9.61 -13.04 14.78
C GLY A 423 8.11 -12.94 15.06
N ILE A 424 7.70 -13.06 16.34
CA ILE A 424 6.29 -12.93 16.74
C ILE A 424 5.76 -11.53 16.45
N ALA A 425 6.52 -10.49 16.75
CA ALA A 425 6.13 -9.11 16.53
C ALA A 425 5.96 -8.80 15.03
N LEU A 426 6.93 -9.23 14.21
CA LEU A 426 6.86 -9.05 12.75
C LEU A 426 5.67 -9.78 12.13
N MET A 427 5.35 -10.99 12.58
CA MET A 427 4.16 -11.71 12.12
C MET A 427 2.87 -10.95 12.43
N LYS A 428 2.72 -10.40 13.65
CA LYS A 428 1.55 -9.60 14.02
C LYS A 428 1.43 -8.35 13.18
N LEU A 429 2.53 -7.63 12.94
CA LEU A 429 2.54 -6.45 12.09
C LEU A 429 2.18 -6.79 10.63
N ALA A 430 2.63 -7.93 10.11
CA ALA A 430 2.27 -8.40 8.77
C ALA A 430 0.78 -8.84 8.67
N GLU A 431 0.16 -9.27 9.77
CA GLU A 431 -1.29 -9.53 9.80
C GLU A 431 -2.12 -8.24 9.73
N GLU A 432 -1.61 -7.15 10.31
CA GLU A 432 -2.28 -5.84 10.30
C GLU A 432 -2.16 -5.15 8.94
N ASP A 433 -0.97 -5.20 8.36
CA ASP A 433 -0.63 -4.51 7.11
C ASP A 433 -0.23 -5.49 6.00
N PRO A 434 -1.11 -5.75 5.03
CA PRO A 434 -0.83 -6.67 3.93
C PRO A 434 0.26 -6.18 2.97
N THR A 435 0.70 -4.92 3.05
CA THR A 435 1.83 -4.38 2.28
C THR A 435 3.14 -4.44 3.02
N PHE A 436 3.11 -4.79 4.30
CA PHE A 436 4.29 -5.13 5.06
C PHE A 436 4.58 -6.63 4.94
N ARG A 437 5.75 -6.97 4.45
CA ARG A 437 6.21 -8.36 4.36
C ARG A 437 7.46 -8.58 5.18
N THR A 438 7.56 -9.76 5.76
CA THR A 438 8.76 -10.23 6.45
C THR A 438 9.08 -11.65 6.02
N TYR A 439 10.34 -11.91 5.76
CA TYR A 439 10.84 -13.24 5.39
C TYR A 439 12.33 -13.36 5.74
N THR A 440 12.80 -14.59 5.84
CA THR A 440 14.23 -14.87 5.94
C THR A 440 14.76 -15.12 4.53
N ASP A 441 15.75 -14.34 4.13
CA ASP A 441 16.45 -14.56 2.88
C ASP A 441 17.25 -15.86 2.95
N GLU A 442 16.95 -16.81 2.06
CA GLU A 442 17.54 -18.16 2.10
C GLU A 442 19.03 -18.16 1.75
N GLU A 443 19.48 -17.20 0.94
CA GLU A 443 20.84 -17.12 0.48
C GLU A 443 21.75 -16.40 1.50
N THR A 444 21.25 -15.37 2.18
CA THR A 444 22.02 -14.57 3.14
C THR A 444 21.73 -14.93 4.61
N GLY A 445 20.63 -15.62 4.87
CA GLY A 445 20.14 -15.93 6.23
C GLY A 445 19.64 -14.72 7.01
N GLN A 446 19.55 -13.55 6.38
CA GLN A 446 19.06 -12.32 7.04
C GLN A 446 17.54 -12.31 7.13
N THR A 447 17.02 -11.77 8.22
CA THR A 447 15.60 -11.40 8.28
C THR A 447 15.40 -10.08 7.52
N ILE A 448 14.57 -10.12 6.49
CA ILE A 448 14.23 -8.98 5.64
C ILE A 448 12.82 -8.49 6.00
N ILE A 449 12.67 -7.18 6.10
CA ILE A 449 11.38 -6.51 6.13
C ILE A 449 11.22 -5.66 4.87
N ALA A 450 10.03 -5.68 4.31
CA ALA A 450 9.70 -4.97 3.08
C ALA A 450 8.43 -4.14 3.26
N GLY A 451 8.43 -2.92 2.74
CA GLY A 451 7.33 -1.97 2.87
C GLY A 451 7.24 -0.97 1.72
N MET A 452 6.27 -0.09 1.79
CA MET A 452 5.92 0.85 0.72
C MET A 452 6.82 2.09 0.67
N GLY A 453 7.59 2.37 1.73
CA GLY A 453 8.46 3.53 1.80
C GLY A 453 9.31 3.54 3.05
N GLU A 454 10.25 4.50 3.12
CA GLU A 454 11.16 4.64 4.27
C GLU A 454 10.38 4.97 5.54
N LEU A 455 9.45 5.91 5.48
CA LEU A 455 8.61 6.28 6.61
C LEU A 455 7.77 5.10 7.10
N HIS A 456 7.23 4.29 6.17
CA HIS A 456 6.49 3.08 6.53
C HIS A 456 7.34 2.12 7.36
N LEU A 457 8.55 1.79 6.90
CA LEU A 457 9.45 0.88 7.60
C LEU A 457 9.97 1.49 8.91
N GLU A 458 10.23 2.80 8.96
CA GLU A 458 10.61 3.50 10.18
C GLU A 458 9.54 3.39 11.27
N ILE A 459 8.27 3.56 10.90
CA ILE A 459 7.13 3.39 11.82
C ILE A 459 7.01 1.94 12.30
N ILE A 460 7.20 0.96 11.43
CA ILE A 460 7.22 -0.46 11.81
C ILE A 460 8.31 -0.74 12.85
N VAL A 461 9.51 -0.22 12.64
CA VAL A 461 10.64 -0.39 13.57
C VAL A 461 10.38 0.31 14.91
N ASP A 462 9.79 1.51 14.88
CA ASP A 462 9.41 2.23 16.08
C ASP A 462 8.30 1.50 16.87
N ARG A 463 7.32 0.91 16.18
CA ARG A 463 6.30 0.05 16.79
C ARG A 463 6.90 -1.21 17.43
N LEU A 464 7.91 -1.83 16.82
CA LEU A 464 8.63 -2.95 17.43
C LEU A 464 9.21 -2.56 18.78
N LEU A 465 9.79 -1.36 18.89
CA LEU A 465 10.34 -0.85 20.14
C LEU A 465 9.25 -0.51 21.16
N ARG A 466 8.25 0.30 20.77
CA ARG A 466 7.25 0.85 21.69
C ARG A 466 6.21 -0.19 22.14
N GLU A 467 5.64 -0.94 21.20
CA GLU A 467 4.55 -1.90 21.47
C GLU A 467 5.07 -3.26 21.92
N PHE A 468 6.11 -3.77 21.24
CA PHE A 468 6.62 -5.14 21.47
C PHE A 468 7.86 -5.21 22.36
N LYS A 469 8.44 -4.05 22.72
CA LYS A 469 9.68 -3.95 23.52
C LYS A 469 10.84 -4.74 22.90
N VAL A 470 10.98 -4.67 21.57
CA VAL A 470 12.05 -5.30 20.80
C VAL A 470 12.92 -4.23 20.18
N GLU A 471 14.19 -4.15 20.62
CA GLU A 471 15.18 -3.30 19.99
C GLU A 471 15.84 -4.04 18.82
N ALA A 472 15.87 -3.41 17.65
CA ALA A 472 16.44 -3.96 16.45
C ALA A 472 17.36 -2.94 15.73
N ASN A 473 18.37 -3.47 15.04
CA ASN A 473 19.19 -2.72 14.10
C ASN A 473 18.64 -2.93 12.69
N VAL A 474 18.61 -1.86 11.91
CA VAL A 474 18.16 -1.86 10.52
C VAL A 474 19.33 -1.50 9.62
N GLY A 475 19.50 -2.24 8.54
CA GLY A 475 20.58 -2.04 7.58
C GLY A 475 20.18 -2.38 6.16
N THR A 476 21.05 -2.09 5.21
CA THR A 476 20.86 -2.53 3.81
C THR A 476 20.98 -4.05 3.73
N PRO A 477 20.08 -4.73 2.96
CA PRO A 477 20.22 -6.17 2.73
C PRO A 477 21.54 -6.50 2.07
N GLN A 478 22.09 -7.67 2.37
CA GLN A 478 23.24 -8.18 1.64
C GLN A 478 22.81 -8.59 0.24
N VAL A 479 23.67 -8.31 -0.73
CA VAL A 479 23.47 -8.78 -2.10
C VAL A 479 23.94 -10.24 -2.16
N ALA A 480 23.06 -11.12 -2.65
CA ALA A 480 23.37 -12.54 -2.85
C ALA A 480 24.20 -12.72 -4.13
N TYR A 481 25.50 -12.50 -4.02
CA TYR A 481 26.43 -12.77 -5.12
C TYR A 481 26.62 -14.28 -5.30
N LYS A 482 26.99 -14.69 -6.53
CA LYS A 482 27.32 -16.08 -6.88
C LYS A 482 28.66 -16.10 -7.59
N GLU A 483 29.27 -17.27 -7.67
CA GLU A 483 30.48 -17.49 -8.45
C GLU A 483 30.20 -18.42 -9.63
N THR A 484 30.94 -18.30 -10.71
CA THR A 484 30.95 -19.25 -11.84
C THR A 484 32.30 -19.24 -12.53
N VAL A 485 32.49 -20.12 -13.51
CA VAL A 485 33.72 -20.20 -14.29
C VAL A 485 33.49 -19.84 -15.74
N ARG A 486 34.54 -19.35 -16.41
CA ARG A 486 34.45 -18.89 -17.80
C ARG A 486 35.18 -19.78 -18.79
N SER A 487 36.05 -20.67 -18.33
CA SER A 487 36.78 -21.60 -19.18
C SER A 487 36.76 -23.00 -18.59
N SER A 488 37.10 -23.98 -19.40
CA SER A 488 37.26 -25.35 -18.93
C SER A 488 38.63 -25.55 -18.27
N ALA A 489 38.71 -26.43 -17.29
CA ALA A 489 39.92 -26.86 -16.65
C ALA A 489 39.91 -28.36 -16.38
N ASP A 490 41.07 -29.00 -16.60
CA ASP A 490 41.33 -30.38 -16.24
C ASP A 490 42.25 -30.43 -15.02
N VAL A 491 41.89 -31.25 -14.04
CA VAL A 491 42.60 -31.38 -12.77
C VAL A 491 42.79 -32.85 -12.39
N ASP A 492 43.99 -33.19 -12.05
CA ASP A 492 44.43 -34.47 -11.48
C ASP A 492 44.80 -34.21 -10.01
N GLU A 493 43.96 -34.64 -9.07
CA GLU A 493 44.16 -34.34 -7.64
C GLU A 493 44.20 -35.59 -6.77
N ARG A 494 45.16 -35.62 -5.85
CA ARG A 494 45.36 -36.75 -4.95
C ARG A 494 45.37 -36.32 -3.50
N TYR A 495 44.44 -36.87 -2.74
CA TYR A 495 44.44 -36.73 -1.30
C TYR A 495 45.10 -37.94 -0.64
N VAL A 496 46.25 -37.72 -0.06
CA VAL A 496 47.02 -38.76 0.65
C VAL A 496 47.35 -38.25 2.06
N ARG A 497 46.95 -38.99 3.08
CA ARG A 497 47.30 -38.69 4.46
C ARG A 497 47.69 -39.97 5.20
N GLN A 498 48.92 -40.00 5.75
CA GLN A 498 49.37 -41.05 6.64
C GLN A 498 49.55 -40.48 8.04
N SER A 499 48.82 -41.01 9.03
CA SER A 499 48.95 -40.66 10.43
C SER A 499 48.87 -41.94 11.25
N GLY A 500 50.00 -42.57 11.53
CA GLY A 500 50.20 -43.62 12.53
C GLY A 500 49.14 -44.70 12.65
N GLY A 501 48.78 -45.38 11.54
CA GLY A 501 47.74 -46.39 11.48
C GLY A 501 47.17 -46.52 10.04
N LYS A 502 45.84 -46.68 9.87
CA LYS A 502 45.19 -46.75 8.56
C LYS A 502 45.32 -45.42 7.84
N GLY A 503 45.94 -45.39 6.65
CA GLY A 503 46.08 -44.20 5.81
C GLY A 503 44.76 -43.75 5.20
N GLN A 504 44.79 -42.60 4.52
CA GLN A 504 43.69 -42.12 3.70
C GLN A 504 44.16 -41.83 2.29
N TYR A 505 43.47 -42.38 1.30
CA TYR A 505 43.81 -42.24 -0.11
C TYR A 505 42.59 -42.01 -0.97
N GLY A 506 42.58 -40.93 -1.74
CA GLY A 506 41.59 -40.62 -2.74
C GLY A 506 42.24 -39.93 -3.93
N HIS A 507 42.05 -40.40 -5.15
CA HIS A 507 42.61 -39.83 -6.36
C HIS A 507 41.51 -39.69 -7.40
N VAL A 508 41.29 -38.49 -7.89
CA VAL A 508 40.26 -38.16 -8.86
C VAL A 508 40.81 -37.27 -9.97
N LYS A 509 40.36 -37.53 -11.21
CA LYS A 509 40.58 -36.64 -12.34
C LYS A 509 39.25 -36.12 -12.82
N ILE A 510 39.12 -34.81 -12.78
CA ILE A 510 37.90 -34.15 -13.16
C ILE A 510 38.15 -33.12 -14.26
N LYS A 511 37.15 -32.94 -15.12
CA LYS A 511 37.05 -31.86 -16.06
C LYS A 511 35.93 -30.94 -15.61
N LEU A 512 36.21 -29.68 -15.36
CA LEU A 512 35.27 -28.63 -15.06
C LEU A 512 35.00 -27.79 -16.31
N GLU A 513 33.73 -27.57 -16.63
CA GLU A 513 33.30 -26.76 -17.76
C GLU A 513 32.20 -25.81 -17.32
N PRO A 514 32.10 -24.58 -17.90
CA PRO A 514 30.96 -23.70 -17.69
C PRO A 514 29.69 -24.36 -18.25
N ASN A 515 28.57 -24.21 -17.56
CA ASN A 515 27.26 -24.60 -18.02
C ASN A 515 26.48 -23.38 -18.53
N GLU A 516 25.35 -23.58 -19.19
CA GLU A 516 24.49 -22.48 -19.63
C GLU A 516 23.91 -21.74 -18.41
N PRO A 517 23.79 -20.41 -18.46
CA PRO A 517 23.23 -19.62 -17.37
C PRO A 517 21.86 -20.13 -16.91
N GLY A 518 21.70 -20.36 -15.60
CA GLY A 518 20.47 -20.85 -14.98
C GLY A 518 20.27 -22.38 -15.05
N LYS A 519 21.16 -23.15 -15.68
CA LYS A 519 21.07 -24.62 -15.67
C LYS A 519 21.62 -25.28 -14.40
N GLY A 520 22.34 -24.53 -13.58
CA GLY A 520 22.86 -25.02 -12.32
C GLY A 520 23.99 -26.04 -12.47
N TYR A 521 24.03 -26.99 -11.55
CA TYR A 521 25.08 -28.00 -11.45
C TYR A 521 24.74 -29.28 -12.22
N GLU A 522 25.70 -29.79 -12.99
CA GLU A 522 25.62 -31.08 -13.68
C GLU A 522 26.84 -31.93 -13.37
N PHE A 523 26.63 -33.14 -12.85
CA PHE A 523 27.70 -34.12 -12.59
C PHE A 523 27.62 -35.29 -13.60
N ILE A 524 28.72 -35.55 -14.27
CA ILE A 524 28.83 -36.65 -15.24
C ILE A 524 29.86 -37.66 -14.75
N ASN A 525 29.40 -38.87 -14.57
CA ASN A 525 30.28 -40.02 -14.32
C ASN A 525 30.72 -40.64 -15.63
N ALA A 526 31.97 -40.50 -15.98
CA ALA A 526 32.61 -41.08 -17.16
C ALA A 526 33.71 -42.09 -16.81
N ILE A 527 33.68 -42.67 -15.61
CA ILE A 527 34.66 -43.67 -15.16
C ILE A 527 34.53 -44.96 -15.99
N VAL A 528 35.64 -45.44 -16.53
CA VAL A 528 35.74 -46.66 -17.31
C VAL A 528 36.68 -47.64 -16.61
N GLY A 529 36.37 -48.95 -16.72
CA GLY A 529 37.26 -50.00 -16.22
C GLY A 529 37.39 -50.15 -14.69
N GLY A 530 36.49 -49.43 -13.91
CA GLY A 530 36.52 -49.54 -12.46
C GLY A 530 37.68 -48.81 -11.80
N ALA A 531 38.26 -47.79 -12.44
CA ALA A 531 39.35 -46.99 -11.92
C ALA A 531 39.03 -46.37 -10.55
N ILE A 532 37.74 -46.05 -10.29
CA ILE A 532 37.20 -45.71 -8.98
C ILE A 532 36.05 -46.66 -8.70
N PRO A 533 35.99 -47.34 -7.53
CA PRO A 533 34.84 -48.15 -7.13
C PRO A 533 33.53 -47.36 -7.15
N LYS A 534 32.45 -47.97 -7.62
CA LYS A 534 31.13 -47.30 -7.78
C LYS A 534 30.60 -46.69 -6.47
N GLU A 535 30.98 -47.31 -5.33
CA GLU A 535 30.58 -46.88 -3.99
C GLU A 535 31.20 -45.51 -3.59
N PHE A 536 32.34 -45.11 -4.15
CA PHE A 536 33.01 -43.84 -3.85
C PHE A 536 32.65 -42.71 -4.78
N ILE A 537 32.00 -42.96 -5.92
CA ILE A 537 31.56 -41.91 -6.88
C ILE A 537 30.60 -40.92 -6.25
N PRO A 538 29.57 -41.34 -5.49
CA PRO A 538 28.67 -40.40 -4.80
C PRO A 538 29.40 -39.52 -3.77
N ALA A 539 30.46 -40.05 -3.13
CA ALA A 539 31.28 -39.29 -2.19
C ALA A 539 32.06 -38.16 -2.89
N VAL A 540 32.57 -38.42 -4.09
CA VAL A 540 33.22 -37.38 -4.93
C VAL A 540 32.23 -36.27 -5.25
N ASP A 541 31.02 -36.60 -5.72
CA ASP A 541 29.96 -35.64 -6.04
C ASP A 541 29.57 -34.81 -4.80
N GLN A 542 29.35 -35.44 -3.65
CA GLN A 542 29.08 -34.72 -2.39
C GLN A 542 30.23 -33.75 -2.00
N GLY A 543 31.50 -34.16 -2.23
CA GLY A 543 32.66 -33.31 -1.99
C GLY A 543 32.66 -32.07 -2.88
N ILE A 544 32.30 -32.23 -4.15
CA ILE A 544 32.19 -31.13 -5.12
C ILE A 544 31.05 -30.20 -4.73
N GLN A 545 29.88 -30.72 -4.41
CA GLN A 545 28.71 -29.90 -3.98
C GLN A 545 29.01 -29.11 -2.71
N GLY A 546 29.70 -29.71 -1.73
CA GLY A 546 30.15 -29.00 -0.54
C GLY A 546 31.13 -27.87 -0.83
N ALA A 547 32.04 -28.07 -1.78
CA ALA A 547 32.99 -27.04 -2.22
C ALA A 547 32.25 -25.91 -3.00
N MET A 548 31.25 -26.25 -3.81
CA MET A 548 30.42 -25.27 -4.51
C MET A 548 29.70 -24.31 -3.54
N GLN A 549 29.11 -24.83 -2.48
CA GLN A 549 28.42 -24.02 -1.49
C GLN A 549 29.34 -23.10 -0.70
N SER A 550 30.57 -23.53 -0.44
CA SER A 550 31.54 -22.70 0.28
C SER A 550 32.24 -21.64 -0.58
N GLY A 551 32.05 -21.71 -1.90
CA GLY A 551 32.72 -20.82 -2.84
C GLY A 551 34.23 -21.05 -2.97
N VAL A 552 34.86 -20.42 -3.94
CA VAL A 552 36.30 -20.59 -4.24
C VAL A 552 37.03 -19.26 -4.33
N MET A 553 36.34 -18.16 -4.68
CA MET A 553 36.94 -16.85 -4.95
C MET A 553 36.70 -15.86 -3.82
N ALA A 554 35.43 -15.70 -3.42
CA ALA A 554 34.98 -14.75 -2.39
C ALA A 554 34.07 -15.41 -1.35
N GLY A 555 33.88 -16.73 -1.40
CA GLY A 555 33.03 -17.48 -0.49
C GLY A 555 31.55 -17.42 -0.86
N TYR A 556 31.24 -17.14 -2.13
CA TYR A 556 29.88 -17.21 -2.65
C TYR A 556 29.60 -18.54 -3.36
N PRO A 557 28.38 -19.05 -3.33
CA PRO A 557 28.03 -20.32 -3.99
C PRO A 557 28.43 -20.32 -5.46
N VAL A 558 29.08 -21.40 -5.93
CA VAL A 558 29.39 -21.60 -7.34
C VAL A 558 28.15 -22.17 -8.06
N VAL A 559 27.78 -21.61 -9.18
CA VAL A 559 26.63 -22.03 -9.99
C VAL A 559 27.00 -22.20 -11.46
N ASP A 560 26.10 -22.85 -12.23
CA ASP A 560 26.20 -23.00 -13.67
C ASP A 560 27.52 -23.65 -14.13
N VAL A 561 27.83 -24.82 -13.53
CA VAL A 561 29.02 -25.58 -13.83
C VAL A 561 28.69 -27.04 -14.10
N LYS A 562 29.48 -27.65 -15.00
CA LYS A 562 29.44 -29.06 -15.34
C LYS A 562 30.74 -29.71 -14.98
N VAL A 563 30.67 -30.79 -14.20
CA VAL A 563 31.83 -31.55 -13.75
C VAL A 563 31.77 -32.98 -14.30
N THR A 564 32.79 -33.38 -15.01
CA THR A 564 32.95 -34.76 -15.53
C THR A 564 34.04 -35.45 -14.75
N LEU A 565 33.72 -36.49 -14.01
CA LEU A 565 34.65 -37.38 -13.38
C LEU A 565 35.01 -38.51 -14.37
N TYR A 566 36.24 -38.51 -14.92
CA TYR A 566 36.58 -39.37 -16.02
C TYR A 566 37.66 -40.43 -15.71
N ASP A 567 38.51 -40.20 -14.65
CA ASP A 567 39.56 -41.12 -14.25
C ASP A 567 39.92 -40.96 -12.77
N GLY A 568 40.74 -41.84 -12.23
CA GLY A 568 41.22 -41.80 -10.88
C GLY A 568 41.92 -43.09 -10.48
N SER A 569 42.21 -43.26 -9.19
CA SER A 569 42.71 -44.53 -8.66
C SER A 569 42.31 -44.67 -7.19
N PHE A 570 42.30 -45.89 -6.70
CA PHE A 570 42.01 -46.22 -5.30
C PHE A 570 43.09 -47.12 -4.71
N HIS A 571 43.14 -47.19 -3.40
CA HIS A 571 43.98 -48.10 -2.65
C HIS A 571 43.11 -49.03 -1.80
N GLU A 572 43.33 -50.37 -1.91
CA GLU A 572 42.45 -51.36 -1.28
C GLU A 572 42.26 -51.22 0.23
N VAL A 573 43.24 -50.67 0.95
CA VAL A 573 43.20 -50.53 2.41
C VAL A 573 42.93 -49.10 2.87
N ASP A 574 43.44 -48.08 2.16
CA ASP A 574 43.45 -46.68 2.60
C ASP A 574 42.38 -45.82 1.95
N SER A 575 41.66 -46.36 0.95
CA SER A 575 40.56 -45.65 0.34
C SER A 575 39.30 -45.74 1.19
N SER A 576 38.57 -44.63 1.24
CA SER A 576 37.32 -44.47 1.98
C SER A 576 36.43 -43.41 1.33
N GLU A 577 35.12 -43.43 1.62
CA GLU A 577 34.21 -42.38 1.20
C GLU A 577 34.68 -40.98 1.61
N LEU A 578 35.19 -40.83 2.84
CA LEU A 578 35.75 -39.58 3.34
C LEU A 578 36.92 -39.08 2.51
N ALA A 579 37.87 -39.99 2.16
CA ALA A 579 39.03 -39.64 1.37
C ALA A 579 38.66 -39.18 -0.04
N PHE A 580 37.68 -39.83 -0.69
CA PHE A 580 37.18 -39.42 -2.00
C PHE A 580 36.32 -38.14 -1.94
N LYS A 581 35.57 -37.91 -0.87
CA LYS A 581 34.88 -36.65 -0.62
C LYS A 581 35.85 -35.47 -0.51
N ILE A 582 36.93 -35.63 0.22
CA ILE A 582 37.96 -34.61 0.34
C ILE A 582 38.69 -34.41 -0.99
N ALA A 583 39.06 -35.49 -1.69
CA ALA A 583 39.70 -35.41 -3.01
C ALA A 583 38.84 -34.70 -4.04
N GLY A 584 37.53 -34.98 -4.09
CA GLY A 584 36.56 -34.30 -4.93
C GLY A 584 36.44 -32.79 -4.62
N SER A 585 36.39 -32.42 -3.34
CA SER A 585 36.39 -31.03 -2.89
C SER A 585 37.66 -30.29 -3.30
N MET A 586 38.82 -30.89 -3.11
CA MET A 586 40.13 -30.32 -3.48
C MET A 586 40.24 -30.14 -5.00
N ALA A 587 39.92 -31.18 -5.75
CA ALA A 587 39.91 -31.12 -7.22
C ALA A 587 39.02 -30.03 -7.79
N PHE A 588 37.82 -29.91 -7.25
CA PHE A 588 36.87 -28.86 -7.69
C PHE A 588 37.40 -27.44 -7.41
N LYS A 589 37.96 -27.20 -6.20
CA LYS A 589 38.52 -25.89 -5.86
C LYS A 589 39.68 -25.52 -6.78
N GLU A 590 40.57 -26.48 -7.07
CA GLU A 590 41.72 -26.25 -7.95
C GLU A 590 41.27 -26.07 -9.42
N ALA A 591 40.28 -26.83 -9.87
CA ALA A 591 39.68 -26.66 -11.19
C ALA A 591 39.04 -25.26 -11.36
N CYS A 592 38.28 -24.80 -10.37
CA CYS A 592 37.68 -23.45 -10.39
C CYS A 592 38.78 -22.37 -10.49
N ARG A 593 39.87 -22.47 -9.71
CA ARG A 593 40.97 -21.49 -9.78
C ARG A 593 41.63 -21.41 -11.16
N LYS A 594 41.70 -22.52 -11.90
CA LYS A 594 42.28 -22.60 -13.25
C LYS A 594 41.27 -22.20 -14.34
N ALA A 595 39.98 -22.25 -14.05
CA ALA A 595 38.86 -22.04 -15.02
C ALA A 595 38.41 -20.58 -15.12
N ASN A 596 39.21 -19.59 -14.76
CA ASN A 596 38.85 -18.17 -14.74
C ASN A 596 37.55 -17.88 -13.98
N PRO A 597 37.56 -18.01 -12.66
CA PRO A 597 36.36 -17.77 -11.85
C PRO A 597 35.97 -16.29 -11.85
N VAL A 598 34.67 -16.03 -11.87
CA VAL A 598 34.08 -14.69 -11.84
C VAL A 598 32.92 -14.63 -10.85
N ILE A 599 32.67 -13.42 -10.31
CA ILE A 599 31.52 -13.17 -9.45
C ILE A 599 30.34 -12.71 -10.31
N LEU A 600 29.16 -13.22 -9.99
CA LEU A 600 27.88 -12.84 -10.61
C LEU A 600 27.08 -11.98 -9.64
N GLU A 601 26.43 -10.95 -10.18
CA GLU A 601 25.48 -10.09 -9.44
C GLU A 601 24.05 -10.30 -9.93
N PRO A 602 23.05 -10.23 -9.01
CA PRO A 602 21.64 -10.32 -9.39
C PRO A 602 21.17 -9.03 -10.08
N ILE A 603 20.51 -9.21 -11.22
CA ILE A 603 19.88 -8.14 -11.97
C ILE A 603 18.38 -8.15 -11.72
N MET A 604 17.84 -6.98 -11.47
CA MET A 604 16.42 -6.74 -11.29
C MET A 604 15.81 -6.19 -12.59
N LYS A 605 14.67 -6.72 -12.97
CA LYS A 605 13.83 -6.10 -13.97
C LYS A 605 13.01 -5.02 -13.28
N VAL A 606 13.21 -3.78 -13.65
CA VAL A 606 12.63 -2.58 -13.04
C VAL A 606 11.67 -1.94 -14.05
N SER A 607 10.45 -1.65 -13.61
CA SER A 607 9.46 -0.90 -14.39
C SER A 607 9.14 0.38 -13.64
N VAL A 608 9.41 1.53 -14.25
CA VAL A 608 9.23 2.86 -13.65
C VAL A 608 8.15 3.61 -14.39
N MET A 609 7.16 4.12 -13.66
CA MET A 609 6.09 4.97 -14.21
C MET A 609 6.29 6.41 -13.76
N VAL A 610 6.45 7.33 -14.69
CA VAL A 610 6.67 8.76 -14.42
C VAL A 610 5.90 9.63 -15.40
N PRO A 611 5.48 10.86 -15.01
CA PRO A 611 5.00 11.84 -15.97
C PRO A 611 6.06 12.16 -17.01
N ASP A 612 5.62 12.48 -18.24
CA ASP A 612 6.50 12.74 -19.40
C ASP A 612 7.58 13.78 -19.11
N ASP A 613 7.27 14.79 -18.29
CA ASP A 613 8.20 15.87 -17.91
C ASP A 613 9.45 15.37 -17.15
N TYR A 614 9.37 14.23 -16.47
CA TYR A 614 10.47 13.67 -15.66
C TYR A 614 11.17 12.49 -16.35
N MET A 615 10.74 12.08 -17.53
CA MET A 615 11.25 10.91 -18.23
C MET A 615 12.77 10.99 -18.45
N GLY A 616 13.28 12.14 -18.90
CA GLY A 616 14.71 12.33 -19.17
C GLY A 616 15.59 12.18 -17.93
N ASP A 617 15.17 12.78 -16.80
CA ASP A 617 15.91 12.74 -15.55
C ASP A 617 15.94 11.32 -14.96
N VAL A 618 14.83 10.58 -15.08
CA VAL A 618 14.72 9.19 -14.61
C VAL A 618 15.56 8.25 -15.49
N MET A 619 15.55 8.41 -16.80
CA MET A 619 16.42 7.64 -17.71
C MET A 619 17.90 7.87 -17.40
N GLY A 620 18.29 9.12 -17.15
CA GLY A 620 19.65 9.47 -16.74
C GLY A 620 20.05 8.81 -15.43
N ASP A 621 19.15 8.79 -14.45
CA ASP A 621 19.40 8.13 -13.15
C ASP A 621 19.53 6.61 -13.28
N ILE A 622 18.63 5.95 -14.02
CA ILE A 622 18.71 4.50 -14.30
C ILE A 622 20.03 4.14 -14.98
N THR A 623 20.44 4.91 -15.97
CA THR A 623 21.71 4.69 -16.67
C THR A 623 22.91 4.92 -15.74
N GLY A 624 22.86 5.94 -14.89
CA GLY A 624 23.88 6.20 -13.87
C GLY A 624 24.01 5.06 -12.83
N ARG A 625 22.96 4.29 -12.63
CA ARG A 625 22.91 3.08 -11.78
C ARG A 625 23.32 1.80 -12.51
N ARG A 626 24.08 1.90 -13.56
CA ARG A 626 24.48 0.76 -14.42
C ARG A 626 23.27 0.05 -15.05
N GLY A 627 22.11 0.71 -15.10
CA GLY A 627 20.90 0.17 -15.68
C GLY A 627 20.93 0.18 -17.22
N SER A 628 20.33 -0.86 -17.79
CA SER A 628 20.11 -1.00 -19.24
C SER A 628 18.62 -0.85 -19.53
N ILE A 629 18.25 0.21 -20.26
CA ILE A 629 16.86 0.48 -20.65
C ILE A 629 16.45 -0.53 -21.71
N LEU A 630 15.34 -1.24 -21.49
CA LEU A 630 14.79 -2.24 -22.39
C LEU A 630 13.73 -1.66 -23.35
N GLY A 631 12.93 -0.72 -22.84
CA GLY A 631 11.85 -0.12 -23.61
C GLY A 631 11.19 1.04 -22.89
N MET A 632 10.36 1.75 -23.64
CA MET A 632 9.54 2.85 -23.14
C MET A 632 8.17 2.80 -23.81
N GLU A 633 7.13 2.89 -22.98
CA GLU A 633 5.74 2.91 -23.44
C GLU A 633 5.06 4.21 -22.96
N PRO A 634 4.72 5.14 -23.87
CA PRO A 634 3.94 6.31 -23.51
C PRO A 634 2.47 5.91 -23.25
N ARG A 635 1.90 6.41 -22.13
CA ARG A 635 0.50 6.20 -21.74
C ARG A 635 -0.09 7.52 -21.27
N SER A 636 -1.00 8.12 -22.01
CA SER A 636 -1.83 9.29 -21.62
C SER A 636 -1.21 10.24 -20.56
N GLY A 637 -0.06 10.87 -20.87
CA GLY A 637 0.65 11.81 -19.98
C GLY A 637 1.56 11.17 -18.93
N VAL A 638 1.79 9.85 -19.02
CA VAL A 638 2.72 9.09 -18.20
C VAL A 638 3.54 8.18 -19.09
N CYS A 639 4.83 8.06 -18.84
CA CYS A 639 5.72 7.14 -19.54
C CYS A 639 6.10 5.97 -18.61
N GLN A 640 5.98 4.75 -19.11
CA GLN A 640 6.53 3.54 -18.48
C GLN A 640 7.92 3.29 -19.06
N ILE A 641 8.93 3.16 -18.19
CA ILE A 641 10.32 2.85 -18.54
C ILE A 641 10.66 1.49 -17.96
N ASP A 642 10.98 0.53 -18.82
CA ASP A 642 11.43 -0.79 -18.40
C ASP A 642 12.94 -0.90 -18.55
N ALA A 643 13.61 -1.39 -17.52
CA ALA A 643 15.07 -1.48 -17.46
C ALA A 643 15.54 -2.69 -16.65
N ASN A 644 16.76 -3.16 -16.95
CA ASN A 644 17.51 -4.09 -16.12
C ASN A 644 18.54 -3.33 -15.29
N VAL A 645 18.47 -3.45 -13.96
CA VAL A 645 19.36 -2.72 -13.05
C VAL A 645 19.94 -3.68 -12.00
N PRO A 646 21.24 -3.61 -11.69
CA PRO A 646 21.81 -4.42 -10.59
C PRO A 646 21.14 -4.13 -9.25
N LEU A 647 20.85 -5.17 -8.45
CA LEU A 647 20.20 -5.01 -7.14
C LEU A 647 20.99 -4.07 -6.21
N SER A 648 22.31 -4.13 -6.25
CA SER A 648 23.19 -3.27 -5.44
C SER A 648 22.98 -1.78 -5.68
N GLU A 649 22.54 -1.37 -6.88
CA GLU A 649 22.28 0.01 -7.27
C GLU A 649 20.84 0.47 -6.98
N MET A 650 19.97 -0.46 -6.59
CA MET A 650 18.56 -0.16 -6.32
C MET A 650 18.30 0.26 -4.87
N PHE A 651 19.26 0.12 -3.97
CA PHE A 651 19.13 0.58 -2.59
C PHE A 651 18.95 2.11 -2.56
N GLY A 652 17.90 2.59 -1.85
CA GLY A 652 17.54 4.00 -1.78
C GLY A 652 16.90 4.58 -3.07
N TYR A 653 16.61 3.75 -4.08
CA TYR A 653 16.03 4.23 -5.35
C TYR A 653 14.65 4.86 -5.17
N ALA A 654 13.80 4.30 -4.30
CA ALA A 654 12.45 4.83 -4.04
C ALA A 654 12.49 6.31 -3.62
N THR A 655 13.36 6.64 -2.67
CA THR A 655 13.54 8.01 -2.17
C THR A 655 14.10 8.93 -3.24
N ASN A 656 15.07 8.45 -4.00
CA ASN A 656 15.66 9.23 -5.11
C ASN A 656 14.64 9.50 -6.21
N LEU A 657 13.87 8.49 -6.64
CA LEU A 657 12.80 8.62 -7.63
C LEU A 657 11.74 9.64 -7.17
N ARG A 658 11.27 9.54 -5.93
CA ARG A 658 10.28 10.46 -5.37
C ARG A 658 10.80 11.89 -5.32
N SER A 659 12.04 12.09 -4.90
CA SER A 659 12.67 13.40 -4.85
C SER A 659 12.76 14.05 -6.25
N ARG A 660 13.17 13.28 -7.27
CA ARG A 660 13.30 13.75 -8.64
C ARG A 660 11.97 14.02 -9.33
N THR A 661 10.93 13.28 -8.97
CA THR A 661 9.60 13.35 -9.61
C THR A 661 8.55 14.06 -8.78
N GLN A 662 8.96 14.75 -7.72
CA GLN A 662 8.04 15.40 -6.77
C GLN A 662 6.96 14.43 -6.23
N GLY A 663 7.34 13.17 -5.96
CA GLY A 663 6.45 12.14 -5.47
C GLY A 663 5.54 11.49 -6.53
N ARG A 664 5.65 11.87 -7.81
CA ARG A 664 4.77 11.37 -8.90
C ARG A 664 5.26 10.06 -9.53
N GLY A 665 6.54 9.73 -9.36
CA GLY A 665 7.13 8.50 -9.90
C GLY A 665 6.82 7.30 -9.00
N THR A 666 6.48 6.18 -9.64
CA THR A 666 6.34 4.87 -8.99
C THR A 666 7.20 3.84 -9.71
N TYR A 667 7.64 2.81 -9.01
CA TYR A 667 8.34 1.70 -9.65
C TYR A 667 7.99 0.37 -9.01
N SER A 668 8.22 -0.69 -9.78
CA SER A 668 8.23 -2.07 -9.31
C SER A 668 9.53 -2.74 -9.75
N MET A 669 9.97 -3.76 -9.01
CA MET A 669 11.14 -4.55 -9.40
C MET A 669 10.93 -6.01 -9.07
N GLU A 670 11.44 -6.89 -9.93
CA GLU A 670 11.42 -8.34 -9.77
C GLU A 670 12.79 -8.93 -10.12
N PRO A 671 13.22 -10.03 -9.48
CA PRO A 671 14.44 -10.73 -9.87
C PRO A 671 14.36 -11.20 -11.33
N SER A 672 15.43 -11.00 -12.08
CA SER A 672 15.51 -11.41 -13.49
C SER A 672 16.53 -12.51 -13.69
N HIS A 673 17.81 -12.16 -13.68
CA HIS A 673 18.91 -13.10 -13.96
C HIS A 673 20.19 -12.63 -13.27
N TYR A 674 21.24 -13.41 -13.38
CA TYR A 674 22.58 -13.07 -12.89
C TYR A 674 23.48 -12.69 -14.07
N VAL A 675 24.32 -11.67 -13.87
CA VAL A 675 25.36 -11.27 -14.84
C VAL A 675 26.70 -11.13 -14.14
N GLN A 676 27.77 -11.25 -14.93
CA GLN A 676 29.12 -11.06 -14.45
C GLN A 676 29.33 -9.61 -13.97
N LEU A 677 29.91 -9.44 -12.78
CA LEU A 677 30.32 -8.15 -12.24
C LEU A 677 31.39 -7.48 -13.13
N PRO A 678 31.34 -6.15 -13.28
CA PRO A 678 32.47 -5.39 -13.81
C PRO A 678 33.73 -5.64 -12.95
N LYS A 679 34.89 -5.72 -13.61
CA LYS A 679 36.16 -6.07 -12.94
C LYS A 679 36.48 -5.14 -11.76
N SER A 680 36.23 -3.83 -11.89
CA SER A 680 36.44 -2.85 -10.82
C SER A 680 35.61 -3.15 -9.56
N VAL A 681 34.34 -3.52 -9.72
CA VAL A 681 33.44 -3.84 -8.60
C VAL A 681 33.82 -5.20 -7.99
N GLN A 682 34.18 -6.17 -8.83
CA GLN A 682 34.68 -7.46 -8.37
C GLN A 682 35.94 -7.31 -7.49
N ASP A 683 36.88 -6.48 -7.91
CA ASP A 683 38.12 -6.22 -7.16
C ASP A 683 37.84 -5.53 -5.80
N GLU A 684 36.85 -4.63 -5.73
CA GLU A 684 36.41 -4.02 -4.47
C GLU A 684 35.81 -5.06 -3.49
N ILE A 685 34.98 -5.97 -3.99
CA ILE A 685 34.34 -7.01 -3.17
C ILE A 685 35.42 -7.94 -2.62
N LEU A 686 36.40 -8.35 -3.47
CA LEU A 686 37.50 -9.19 -3.07
C LEU A 686 38.41 -8.52 -2.03
N ALA A 687 38.66 -7.21 -2.16
CA ALA A 687 39.40 -6.43 -1.20
C ALA A 687 38.73 -6.32 0.16
N LYS A 688 37.38 -6.19 0.19
CA LYS A 688 36.59 -6.10 1.44
C LYS A 688 36.49 -7.42 2.19
N ARG A 689 36.46 -8.57 1.49
CA ARG A 689 36.36 -9.90 2.13
C ARG A 689 37.65 -10.58 2.46
N GLY A 690 38.78 -10.07 2.01
CA GLY A 690 40.08 -10.74 2.12
C GLY A 690 40.22 -11.84 1.05
N LYS A 691 41.44 -12.16 0.64
CA LYS A 691 41.72 -13.31 -0.25
C LYS A 691 41.46 -14.59 0.52
N PHE A 692 40.44 -15.36 0.14
CA PHE A 692 40.25 -16.74 0.60
C PHE A 692 41.31 -17.68 0.10
#